data_00a692ae206970f049b2e383b8fa21c1
#
_entry.id   00a692ae206970f049b2e383b8fa21c1
#
_cell.length_a   1.000
_cell.length_b   1.000
_cell.length_c   1.000
_cell.angle_alpha   90.00
_cell.angle_beta   90.00
_cell.angle_gamma   90.00
#
_symmetry.space_group_name_H-M   'P 1'
#
loop_
_entity.id
_entity.type
_entity.pdbx_description
1 polymer ?
#
loop_
_entity_poly.entity_id
_entity_poly.type
_entity_poly.pdbx_seq_one_letter_code
_entity_poly.pdbx_strand_id
1 'polypeptide(L)'
;MRKLLTFSVATLVAVLSLPCRAQNAPVMKLNDLGYFEARGTNVLVYNNLYNGGFYDEKFAGLEIIQRGERIATGGGIRLMNTPEQWDIFGVVSDRKVDYDGNFVEVTLTHTDYDFAARYKVFPKDGGCVIQVILDKPVPEALVGKAGLNLEFFPASYFGKNYLVDGLARILPKYPMHDTEVHPVSEKITQYFGESTFDDRGRGDFLVARPMSTGHQIVMAPEDDALRVSVRSETEIGIYDGRHLAQNGTFVLRSLLPGGKTGTVVEWFLEPSVSKDWVRPANIGFSQVGYSPAQKKVAVVELDRNDTPAPTARILRVNPDGTKSVAKTLNVNVWGVYRHRYNYVQIDFSDVKVPGLYTIDYQGVETNAFPIDTDIYADKWHPTMDISLVVNMDHMEVNEAYRVWHGRANMDDALQAPANVRLHDGYTSTDVTNTKYQPMEHIPGLAIGGWYDAGDFDIQANSVLNTTEDLGYIWRYFRPDRDQTLIDEKTQFADIHVPDGVPDNVQLIMHGTLNINAQVENIGFVANVIGQPNMHQYHPLGDAMTLTDGKIYDPSLAPYEVKGDRSGTLDDRYVFTSRFNASSVMQDIVSLAVAYPALKDYYPEEAERSLKNALMLWDKYFDDADPAKMQAPGGFGGFGFGFGGRGAGFDPRMNAAIELWLATGDQKFKDFFLPLVEKQLDAKPTGPRSMGNVQNGMFSTQFVGGPNLTAALKLYPYMDKQFQDKVKALVPAYVEVLTMGGQDNPYGVSIGGSGWAGNASIIMNAYNCYRVWKLFPDMIDPEFVLSGLNFIFGCHPYSNVSFVTSVGVNTKKVAYGNNRADYTVIPGGIVPGLLVKEDFFENKDDYPFHWGENECCINTAPQYVQLVLACDEIVKYLNR
;
A
#
# COMPACT_ATOMS: atom_id res chain seq x y z
N MET A 1 19.68 -68.09 44.04
CA MET A 1 19.43 -67.10 45.15
C MET A 1 20.19 -65.85 44.86
N ARG A 2 19.53 -64.84 44.31
CA ARG A 2 19.97 -63.41 44.24
C ARG A 2 18.74 -62.53 44.41
N LYS A 3 18.73 -61.85 45.56
CA LYS A 3 17.66 -60.88 45.92
C LYS A 3 17.90 -59.61 45.09
N LEU A 4 16.93 -59.17 44.33
CA LEU A 4 16.84 -57.80 43.76
C LEU A 4 16.32 -56.91 44.89
N LEU A 5 17.11 -55.90 45.24
CA LEU A 5 16.63 -54.74 45.95
C LEU A 5 16.11 -53.70 44.95
N THR A 6 14.85 -53.36 45.08
CA THR A 6 14.21 -52.24 44.34
C THR A 6 14.39 -50.99 45.19
N PHE A 7 15.17 -50.00 44.66
CA PHE A 7 15.23 -48.66 45.21
C PHE A 7 14.20 -47.79 44.49
N SER A 8 13.17 -47.36 45.24
CA SER A 8 12.26 -46.32 44.79
C SER A 8 12.91 -44.98 45.12
N VAL A 9 13.31 -44.23 44.10
CA VAL A 9 13.70 -42.82 44.22
C VAL A 9 12.46 -41.99 44.02
N ALA A 10 11.89 -41.47 45.08
CA ALA A 10 10.90 -40.44 45.04
C ALA A 10 11.59 -39.09 44.81
N THR A 11 11.55 -38.58 43.61
CA THR A 11 12.07 -37.25 43.30
C THR A 11 11.01 -36.22 43.73
N LEU A 12 11.29 -35.56 44.84
CA LEU A 12 10.50 -34.41 45.31
C LEU A 12 10.85 -33.20 44.41
N VAL A 13 10.02 -32.90 43.45
CA VAL A 13 10.12 -31.64 42.68
C VAL A 13 9.58 -30.54 43.59
N ALA A 14 10.48 -29.85 44.26
CA ALA A 14 10.15 -28.58 44.92
C ALA A 14 9.95 -27.52 43.83
N VAL A 15 8.68 -27.24 43.55
CA VAL A 15 8.33 -26.05 42.77
C VAL A 15 8.71 -24.83 43.62
N LEU A 16 9.89 -24.29 43.41
CA LEU A 16 10.25 -22.94 43.85
C LEU A 16 9.38 -21.95 43.05
N SER A 17 8.22 -21.64 43.57
CA SER A 17 7.50 -20.44 43.20
C SER A 17 8.32 -19.23 43.63
N LEU A 18 9.18 -18.75 42.74
CA LEU A 18 9.79 -17.43 42.91
C LEU A 18 8.62 -16.43 42.98
N PRO A 19 8.56 -15.61 44.02
CA PRO A 19 7.58 -14.53 44.00
C PRO A 19 7.92 -13.63 42.82
N CYS A 20 7.07 -13.68 41.84
CA CYS A 20 7.13 -12.78 40.70
C CYS A 20 7.11 -11.34 41.26
N ARG A 21 8.01 -10.53 40.77
CA ARG A 21 8.18 -9.11 41.12
C ARG A 21 6.92 -8.31 40.78
N ALA A 22 5.83 -8.54 41.52
CA ALA A 22 4.57 -7.78 41.33
C ALA A 22 4.58 -6.40 42.05
N GLN A 23 5.67 -6.04 42.73
CA GLN A 23 5.63 -4.89 43.61
C GLN A 23 5.96 -3.53 42.99
N ASN A 24 6.25 -3.40 41.71
CA ASN A 24 6.51 -2.10 41.07
C ASN A 24 6.38 -2.09 39.55
N ALA A 25 5.54 -2.91 38.96
CA ALA A 25 5.25 -2.79 37.52
C ALA A 25 4.54 -1.44 37.24
N PRO A 26 4.96 -0.66 36.25
CA PRO A 26 4.28 0.60 35.95
C PRO A 26 2.86 0.28 35.48
N VAL A 27 1.89 0.93 36.14
CA VAL A 27 0.48 0.79 35.76
C VAL A 27 0.26 1.54 34.44
N MET A 28 -0.33 0.86 33.44
CA MET A 28 -0.77 1.51 32.22
C MET A 28 -1.90 2.49 32.51
N LYS A 29 -1.91 3.63 31.84
CA LYS A 29 -2.95 4.65 31.97
C LYS A 29 -3.42 5.10 30.60
N LEU A 30 -4.68 5.45 30.53
CA LEU A 30 -5.23 6.12 29.36
C LEU A 30 -4.53 7.47 29.19
N ASN A 31 -4.09 7.73 27.96
CA ASN A 31 -3.59 9.04 27.55
C ASN A 31 -4.71 9.85 26.86
N ASP A 32 -4.41 11.12 26.54
CA ASP A 32 -5.37 12.05 25.93
C ASP A 32 -5.89 11.57 24.53
N LEU A 33 -5.22 10.61 23.91
CA LEU A 33 -5.62 10.00 22.64
C LEU A 33 -6.50 8.75 22.83
N GLY A 34 -6.81 8.38 24.07
CA GLY A 34 -7.71 7.29 24.41
C GLY A 34 -7.13 5.89 24.20
N TYR A 35 -5.82 5.72 24.36
CA TYR A 35 -5.19 4.39 24.44
C TYR A 35 -4.34 4.27 25.71
N PHE A 36 -4.05 3.02 26.11
CA PHE A 36 -3.25 2.76 27.31
C PHE A 36 -1.77 2.91 27.01
N GLU A 37 -1.10 3.66 27.87
CA GLU A 37 0.32 3.96 27.75
C GLU A 37 1.08 3.60 29.01
N ALA A 38 2.20 2.89 28.84
CA ALA A 38 3.26 2.77 29.81
C ALA A 38 4.60 2.97 29.08
N ARG A 39 5.68 3.18 29.81
CA ARG A 39 6.96 3.44 29.18
C ARG A 39 7.39 2.26 28.29
N GLY A 40 7.66 2.54 27.02
CA GLY A 40 8.04 1.55 26.01
C GLY A 40 6.95 0.57 25.60
N THR A 41 5.69 0.84 25.99
CA THR A 41 4.58 -0.03 25.62
C THR A 41 3.27 0.75 25.53
N ASN A 42 2.52 0.55 24.45
CA ASN A 42 1.17 1.07 24.31
C ASN A 42 0.21 -0.08 23.95
N VAL A 43 -1.02 0.01 24.43
CA VAL A 43 -2.11 -0.90 24.06
C VAL A 43 -3.25 -0.05 23.54
N LEU A 44 -3.46 -0.13 22.24
CA LEU A 44 -4.55 0.55 21.55
C LEU A 44 -5.78 -0.34 21.54
N VAL A 45 -6.95 0.26 21.65
CA VAL A 45 -8.23 -0.47 21.67
C VAL A 45 -9.19 0.22 20.71
N TYR A 46 -9.30 -0.28 19.51
CA TYR A 46 -10.13 0.29 18.44
C TYR A 46 -9.90 1.79 18.22
N ASN A 47 -8.65 2.24 18.34
CA ASN A 47 -8.25 3.61 18.03
C ASN A 47 -8.22 3.86 16.53
N ASN A 48 -7.72 2.88 15.78
CA ASN A 48 -7.58 2.94 14.33
C ASN A 48 -8.78 2.30 13.66
N LEU A 49 -9.90 3.00 13.68
CA LEU A 49 -11.05 2.63 12.85
C LEU A 49 -10.73 3.04 11.42
N TYR A 50 -10.39 2.06 10.62
CA TYR A 50 -10.09 2.25 9.22
C TYR A 50 -11.40 2.37 8.44
N ASN A 51 -12.00 3.55 8.45
CA ASN A 51 -13.21 3.85 7.67
C ASN A 51 -12.88 4.15 6.20
N GLY A 52 -11.81 3.57 5.71
CA GLY A 52 -11.25 4.08 4.47
C GLY A 52 -11.57 3.28 3.30
N GLY A 53 -11.93 2.23 3.13
CA GLY A 53 -11.99 1.74 1.85
C GLY A 53 -11.71 0.31 1.59
N PHE A 54 -10.74 -0.11 2.16
CA PHE A 54 -10.49 -1.51 2.25
C PHE A 54 -10.90 -1.90 3.66
N TYR A 55 -11.69 -2.90 3.76
CA TYR A 55 -12.03 -3.49 5.03
C TYR A 55 -10.87 -4.34 5.57
N ASP A 56 -9.66 -3.97 5.21
CA ASP A 56 -8.48 -4.50 5.87
C ASP A 56 -8.36 -3.86 7.25
N GLU A 57 -9.26 -4.27 8.13
CA GLU A 57 -9.30 -3.81 9.51
C GLU A 57 -8.28 -4.54 10.39
N LYS A 58 -7.19 -5.05 9.81
CA LYS A 58 -6.12 -5.70 10.57
C LYS A 58 -5.53 -4.80 11.64
N PHE A 59 -5.68 -3.50 11.47
CA PHE A 59 -5.26 -2.49 12.44
C PHE A 59 -6.39 -1.97 13.32
N ALA A 60 -7.58 -2.53 13.21
CA ALA A 60 -8.65 -2.32 14.17
C ALA A 60 -8.53 -3.34 15.31
N GLY A 61 -9.21 -3.06 16.40
CA GLY A 61 -9.20 -3.92 17.55
C GLY A 61 -8.10 -3.57 18.55
N LEU A 62 -7.61 -4.56 19.29
CA LEU A 62 -6.50 -4.39 20.21
C LEU A 62 -5.19 -4.52 19.44
N GLU A 63 -4.32 -3.55 19.65
CA GLU A 63 -2.98 -3.51 19.10
C GLU A 63 -1.95 -3.37 20.21
N ILE A 64 -0.82 -4.04 20.06
CA ILE A 64 0.28 -3.96 21.01
C ILE A 64 1.47 -3.31 20.33
N ILE A 65 1.91 -2.20 20.93
CA ILE A 65 3.10 -1.48 20.52
C ILE A 65 4.14 -1.68 21.61
N GLN A 66 5.28 -2.25 21.26
CA GLN A 66 6.42 -2.39 22.19
C GLN A 66 7.66 -1.76 21.56
N ARG A 67 8.40 -0.99 22.35
CA ARG A 67 9.61 -0.27 21.90
C ARG A 67 9.37 0.62 20.67
N GLY A 68 8.12 1.16 20.54
CA GLY A 68 7.72 2.02 19.44
C GLY A 68 7.27 1.30 18.17
N GLU A 69 7.28 -0.03 18.16
CA GLU A 69 6.91 -0.86 17.02
C GLU A 69 5.62 -1.63 17.29
N ARG A 70 4.74 -1.71 16.29
CA ARG A 70 3.55 -2.57 16.37
C ARG A 70 3.99 -4.02 16.21
N ILE A 71 3.72 -4.83 17.23
CA ILE A 71 4.08 -6.24 17.25
C ILE A 71 2.88 -7.18 17.16
N ALA A 72 1.68 -6.68 17.50
CA ALA A 72 0.44 -7.42 17.38
C ALA A 72 -0.72 -6.47 17.05
N THR A 73 -1.72 -7.01 16.37
CA THR A 73 -2.91 -6.29 15.88
C THR A 73 -4.14 -7.21 15.87
N GLY A 74 -5.24 -6.75 15.30
CA GLY A 74 -6.43 -7.56 15.05
C GLY A 74 -7.09 -8.16 16.30
N GLY A 75 -6.77 -7.61 17.49
CA GLY A 75 -7.32 -8.09 18.77
C GLY A 75 -8.80 -7.80 18.88
N GLY A 76 -9.62 -8.79 18.57
CA GLY A 76 -11.06 -8.60 18.55
C GLY A 76 -11.81 -9.91 18.32
N ILE A 77 -13.10 -9.81 18.06
CA ILE A 77 -13.97 -10.96 17.83
C ILE A 77 -13.99 -11.26 16.34
N ARG A 78 -13.63 -12.49 15.99
CA ARG A 78 -13.70 -13.05 14.65
C ARG A 78 -14.75 -14.13 14.59
N LEU A 79 -15.48 -14.22 13.50
CA LEU A 79 -16.60 -15.16 13.36
C LEU A 79 -16.19 -16.50 12.75
N MET A 80 -15.05 -16.55 12.06
CA MET A 80 -14.57 -17.74 11.36
C MET A 80 -13.59 -18.55 12.22
N ASN A 81 -13.49 -19.85 11.92
CA ASN A 81 -12.56 -20.76 12.57
C ASN A 81 -11.11 -20.38 12.35
N THR A 82 -10.78 -19.93 11.14
CA THR A 82 -9.49 -19.36 10.80
C THR A 82 -9.74 -17.95 10.36
N PRO A 83 -9.24 -16.97 11.08
CA PRO A 83 -9.41 -15.59 10.67
C PRO A 83 -8.61 -15.33 9.39
N GLU A 84 -9.28 -14.70 8.47
CA GLU A 84 -8.73 -14.26 7.19
C GLU A 84 -8.80 -12.75 7.10
N GLN A 85 -8.07 -12.18 6.16
CA GLN A 85 -8.11 -10.75 5.91
C GLN A 85 -9.52 -10.24 5.63
N TRP A 86 -10.31 -11.04 4.94
CA TRP A 86 -11.67 -10.71 4.49
C TRP A 86 -12.78 -11.30 5.37
N ASP A 87 -12.45 -11.74 6.56
CA ASP A 87 -13.44 -12.14 7.55
C ASP A 87 -14.43 -11.02 7.82
N ILE A 88 -15.66 -11.40 8.16
CA ILE A 88 -16.68 -10.47 8.62
C ILE A 88 -16.26 -9.88 9.97
N PHE A 89 -16.11 -8.56 9.99
CA PHE A 89 -15.83 -7.80 11.19
C PHE A 89 -17.10 -7.29 11.85
N GLY A 90 -17.05 -7.19 13.18
CA GLY A 90 -18.08 -6.45 13.90
C GLY A 90 -17.93 -4.95 13.62
N VAL A 91 -19.05 -4.32 13.26
CA VAL A 91 -19.11 -2.87 13.17
C VAL A 91 -19.00 -2.29 14.58
N VAL A 92 -18.07 -1.35 14.78
CA VAL A 92 -18.00 -0.59 16.05
C VAL A 92 -19.22 0.32 16.13
N SER A 93 -20.20 -0.10 16.91
CA SER A 93 -21.44 0.68 17.10
C SER A 93 -21.34 1.67 18.26
N ASP A 94 -20.44 1.43 19.21
CA ASP A 94 -20.12 2.33 20.31
C ASP A 94 -18.69 2.11 20.80
N ARG A 95 -17.99 3.19 21.13
CA ARG A 95 -16.66 3.17 21.77
C ARG A 95 -16.62 4.18 22.88
N LYS A 96 -16.58 3.69 24.11
CA LYS A 96 -16.50 4.49 25.34
C LYS A 96 -15.07 4.47 25.90
N VAL A 97 -14.49 5.64 26.07
CA VAL A 97 -13.23 5.82 26.82
C VAL A 97 -13.60 6.44 28.18
N ASP A 98 -13.33 5.73 29.25
CA ASP A 98 -13.62 6.15 30.61
C ASP A 98 -12.31 6.46 31.34
N TYR A 99 -11.96 7.72 31.39
CA TYR A 99 -10.69 8.19 31.99
C TYR A 99 -10.68 8.04 33.51
N ASP A 100 -11.83 8.21 34.17
CA ASP A 100 -11.95 8.09 35.62
C ASP A 100 -11.88 6.62 36.06
N GLY A 101 -12.59 5.75 35.30
CA GLY A 101 -12.57 4.31 35.48
C GLY A 101 -11.35 3.61 34.89
N ASN A 102 -10.55 4.33 34.11
CA ASN A 102 -9.35 3.84 33.39
C ASN A 102 -9.64 2.57 32.57
N PHE A 103 -10.69 2.61 31.73
CA PHE A 103 -11.03 1.53 30.82
C PHE A 103 -11.53 2.02 29.46
N VAL A 104 -11.44 1.14 28.46
CA VAL A 104 -12.08 1.31 27.15
C VAL A 104 -13.09 0.17 26.97
N GLU A 105 -14.31 0.50 26.58
CA GLU A 105 -15.35 -0.47 26.23
C GLU A 105 -15.84 -0.21 24.81
N VAL A 106 -15.93 -1.26 24.00
CA VAL A 106 -16.34 -1.19 22.60
C VAL A 106 -17.48 -2.17 22.38
N THR A 107 -18.52 -1.74 21.68
CA THR A 107 -19.60 -2.62 21.23
C THR A 107 -19.40 -2.96 19.77
N LEU A 108 -19.27 -4.24 19.48
CA LEU A 108 -19.13 -4.80 18.13
C LEU A 108 -20.47 -5.42 17.74
N THR A 109 -21.04 -4.99 16.62
CA THR A 109 -22.31 -5.47 16.09
C THR A 109 -22.10 -6.19 14.76
N HIS A 110 -22.59 -7.41 14.67
CA HIS A 110 -22.58 -8.23 13.46
C HIS A 110 -24.02 -8.35 12.96
N THR A 111 -24.42 -7.47 12.05
CA THR A 111 -25.83 -7.33 11.62
C THR A 111 -26.39 -8.59 10.97
N ASP A 112 -25.54 -9.32 10.23
CA ASP A 112 -25.97 -10.53 9.50
C ASP A 112 -26.38 -11.69 10.42
N TYR A 113 -25.98 -11.62 11.70
CA TYR A 113 -26.27 -12.67 12.70
C TYR A 113 -27.15 -12.21 13.85
N ASP A 114 -27.67 -10.97 13.84
CA ASP A 114 -28.29 -10.34 15.02
C ASP A 114 -27.44 -10.56 16.29
N PHE A 115 -26.13 -10.41 16.15
CA PHE A 115 -25.15 -10.69 17.20
C PHE A 115 -24.37 -9.44 17.54
N ALA A 116 -24.25 -9.16 18.82
CA ALA A 116 -23.43 -8.09 19.35
C ALA A 116 -22.64 -8.57 20.57
N ALA A 117 -21.44 -8.05 20.71
CA ALA A 117 -20.57 -8.32 21.84
C ALA A 117 -19.92 -7.05 22.35
N ARG A 118 -19.78 -6.92 23.67
CA ARG A 118 -19.00 -5.87 24.28
C ARG A 118 -17.59 -6.37 24.56
N TYR A 119 -16.63 -5.54 24.21
CA TYR A 119 -15.21 -5.78 24.37
C TYR A 119 -14.64 -4.74 25.33
N LYS A 120 -14.29 -5.17 26.56
CA LYS A 120 -13.82 -4.25 27.59
C LYS A 120 -12.37 -4.51 27.96
N VAL A 121 -11.56 -3.44 27.96
CA VAL A 121 -10.14 -3.50 28.30
C VAL A 121 -9.84 -2.52 29.44
N PHE A 122 -9.14 -3.00 30.45
CA PHE A 122 -8.68 -2.18 31.58
C PHE A 122 -7.34 -2.68 32.09
N PRO A 123 -6.49 -1.78 32.63
CA PRO A 123 -5.17 -2.17 33.13
C PRO A 123 -5.27 -2.90 34.47
N LYS A 124 -4.36 -3.86 34.64
CA LYS A 124 -4.20 -4.62 35.89
C LYS A 124 -2.75 -5.15 35.98
N ASP A 125 -2.10 -4.99 37.12
CA ASP A 125 -0.82 -5.64 37.47
C ASP A 125 0.28 -5.57 36.39
N GLY A 126 0.44 -4.44 35.70
CA GLY A 126 1.44 -4.25 34.64
C GLY A 126 1.00 -4.73 33.26
N GLY A 127 -0.19 -5.29 33.14
CA GLY A 127 -0.84 -5.70 31.91
C GLY A 127 -2.22 -5.11 31.76
N CYS A 128 -3.03 -5.75 30.92
CA CYS A 128 -4.44 -5.42 30.68
C CYS A 128 -5.31 -6.67 30.80
N VAL A 129 -6.50 -6.51 31.39
CA VAL A 129 -7.57 -7.49 31.31
C VAL A 129 -8.42 -7.16 30.10
N ILE A 130 -8.71 -8.17 29.30
CA ILE A 130 -9.58 -8.09 28.13
C ILE A 130 -10.78 -8.99 28.42
N GLN A 131 -11.98 -8.43 28.40
CA GLN A 131 -13.23 -9.15 28.62
C GLN A 131 -14.10 -9.12 27.36
N VAL A 132 -14.61 -10.28 26.98
CA VAL A 132 -15.72 -10.39 26.03
C VAL A 132 -17.01 -10.61 26.83
N ILE A 133 -17.97 -9.73 26.66
CA ILE A 133 -19.22 -9.69 27.42
C ILE A 133 -20.37 -9.84 26.43
N LEU A 134 -21.22 -10.82 26.65
CA LEU A 134 -22.38 -11.11 25.81
C LEU A 134 -23.67 -10.86 26.57
N ASP A 135 -24.58 -10.10 25.99
CA ASP A 135 -25.94 -9.92 26.52
C ASP A 135 -26.88 -11.03 26.04
N LYS A 136 -26.59 -11.62 24.87
CA LYS A 136 -27.27 -12.83 24.32
C LYS A 136 -26.21 -13.91 24.05
N PRO A 137 -26.52 -15.19 24.12
CA PRO A 137 -25.59 -16.25 23.74
C PRO A 137 -25.14 -16.13 22.30
N VAL A 138 -23.95 -16.67 22.02
CA VAL A 138 -23.45 -16.81 20.62
C VAL A 138 -24.49 -17.54 19.79
N PRO A 139 -24.86 -17.05 18.60
CA PRO A 139 -25.74 -17.74 17.67
C PRO A 139 -25.24 -19.17 17.37
N GLU A 140 -26.18 -20.13 17.25
CA GLU A 140 -25.81 -21.54 17.06
C GLU A 140 -24.91 -21.76 15.83
N ALA A 141 -25.11 -21.01 14.75
CA ALA A 141 -24.30 -21.07 13.54
C ALA A 141 -22.82 -20.66 13.76
N LEU A 142 -22.54 -19.91 14.82
CA LEU A 142 -21.22 -19.41 15.17
C LEU A 142 -20.54 -20.16 16.34
N VAL A 143 -21.26 -21.10 16.97
CA VAL A 143 -20.69 -21.92 18.05
C VAL A 143 -19.58 -22.81 17.50
N GLY A 144 -18.43 -22.79 18.16
CA GLY A 144 -17.23 -23.49 17.72
C GLY A 144 -16.46 -22.78 16.58
N LYS A 145 -16.92 -21.60 16.16
CA LYS A 145 -16.30 -20.79 15.10
C LYS A 145 -15.89 -19.41 15.61
N ALA A 146 -16.83 -18.68 16.22
CA ALA A 146 -16.53 -17.35 16.75
C ALA A 146 -15.53 -17.41 17.92
N GLY A 147 -14.56 -16.51 17.91
CA GLY A 147 -13.49 -16.45 18.92
C GLY A 147 -12.92 -15.05 19.14
N LEU A 148 -12.30 -14.88 20.29
CA LEU A 148 -11.44 -13.73 20.59
C LEU A 148 -10.05 -14.00 20.03
N ASN A 149 -9.54 -13.12 19.19
CA ASN A 149 -8.25 -13.24 18.55
C ASN A 149 -7.27 -12.14 18.99
N LEU A 150 -5.98 -12.42 18.78
CA LEU A 150 -4.89 -11.44 18.73
C LEU A 150 -3.85 -11.96 17.72
N GLU A 151 -3.45 -11.13 16.79
CA GLU A 151 -2.63 -11.48 15.63
C GLU A 151 -1.22 -10.91 15.75
N PHE A 152 -0.20 -11.75 15.56
CA PHE A 152 1.21 -11.41 15.68
C PHE A 152 1.91 -11.47 14.32
N PHE A 153 2.73 -10.47 14.02
CA PHE A 153 3.44 -10.36 12.74
C PHE A 153 4.52 -11.43 12.59
N PRO A 154 4.41 -12.35 11.62
CA PRO A 154 5.30 -13.50 11.55
C PRO A 154 6.76 -13.17 11.37
N ALA A 155 7.09 -12.15 10.57
CA ALA A 155 8.48 -11.81 10.27
C ALA A 155 9.26 -11.39 11.53
N SER A 156 8.61 -10.75 12.50
CA SER A 156 9.20 -10.45 13.81
C SER A 156 9.37 -11.69 14.68
N TYR A 157 8.56 -12.73 14.45
CA TYR A 157 8.49 -13.90 15.33
C TYR A 157 9.10 -15.18 14.74
N PHE A 158 9.53 -15.21 13.50
CA PHE A 158 10.16 -16.39 12.90
C PHE A 158 11.36 -16.89 13.70
N GLY A 159 11.34 -18.19 14.02
CA GLY A 159 12.42 -18.84 14.76
C GLY A 159 12.50 -18.43 16.23
N LYS A 160 11.62 -17.56 16.72
CA LYS A 160 11.47 -17.28 18.14
C LYS A 160 10.76 -18.45 18.83
N ASN A 161 10.93 -18.53 20.14
CA ASN A 161 10.22 -19.50 20.92
C ASN A 161 8.84 -19.01 21.36
N TYR A 162 7.95 -19.94 21.68
CA TYR A 162 6.77 -19.65 22.47
C TYR A 162 6.60 -20.72 23.56
N LEU A 163 5.95 -20.35 24.63
CA LEU A 163 5.64 -21.29 25.72
C LEU A 163 4.12 -21.51 25.78
N VAL A 164 3.71 -22.76 25.94
CA VAL A 164 2.33 -23.15 26.24
C VAL A 164 2.34 -23.88 27.55
N ASP A 165 1.74 -23.30 28.61
CA ASP A 165 1.74 -23.86 29.97
C ASP A 165 3.16 -24.28 30.43
N GLY A 166 4.16 -23.47 30.06
CA GLY A 166 5.58 -23.69 30.38
C GLY A 166 6.33 -24.65 29.43
N LEU A 167 5.68 -25.25 28.45
CA LEU A 167 6.32 -26.13 27.45
C LEU A 167 6.78 -25.30 26.24
N ALA A 168 8.07 -25.38 25.92
CA ALA A 168 8.67 -24.63 24.83
C ALA A 168 8.39 -25.23 23.44
N ARG A 169 8.18 -24.34 22.47
CA ARG A 169 8.00 -24.61 21.04
C ARG A 169 8.68 -23.52 20.22
N ILE A 170 8.77 -23.69 18.91
CA ILE A 170 9.36 -22.74 17.97
C ILE A 170 8.29 -22.29 16.98
N LEU A 171 8.24 -20.98 16.69
CA LEU A 171 7.41 -20.40 15.66
C LEU A 171 8.04 -20.67 14.28
N PRO A 172 7.38 -21.42 13.38
CA PRO A 172 7.97 -21.85 12.13
C PRO A 172 8.07 -20.72 11.11
N LYS A 173 9.10 -20.75 10.25
CA LYS A 173 9.20 -19.81 9.13
C LYS A 173 8.16 -20.11 8.05
N TYR A 174 7.89 -21.38 7.77
CA TYR A 174 6.89 -21.80 6.81
C TYR A 174 5.62 -22.34 7.49
N PRO A 175 4.44 -22.13 6.92
CA PRO A 175 3.21 -22.76 7.38
C PRO A 175 3.30 -24.26 7.11
N MET A 176 3.50 -25.06 8.15
CA MET A 176 3.74 -26.48 8.05
C MET A 176 2.89 -27.33 9.01
N HIS A 177 1.92 -26.69 9.67
CA HIS A 177 0.99 -27.38 10.56
C HIS A 177 -0.23 -27.88 9.80
N ASP A 178 -0.92 -28.83 10.45
CA ASP A 178 -2.08 -29.48 9.86
C ASP A 178 -3.22 -28.49 9.59
N THR A 179 -3.88 -28.71 8.47
CA THR A 179 -5.15 -28.09 8.11
C THR A 179 -6.24 -29.15 8.02
N GLU A 180 -7.48 -28.75 8.10
CA GLU A 180 -8.63 -29.60 7.83
C GLU A 180 -9.59 -28.89 6.88
N VAL A 181 -10.32 -29.70 6.13
CA VAL A 181 -11.34 -29.22 5.19
C VAL A 181 -12.67 -29.14 5.90
N HIS A 182 -13.30 -27.96 5.89
CA HIS A 182 -14.63 -27.73 6.39
C HIS A 182 -15.58 -27.41 5.25
N PRO A 183 -16.79 -27.96 5.24
CA PRO A 183 -17.78 -27.58 4.25
C PRO A 183 -18.18 -26.11 4.46
N VAL A 184 -18.30 -25.38 3.36
CA VAL A 184 -18.77 -24.00 3.37
C VAL A 184 -20.21 -23.98 3.94
N SER A 185 -20.41 -23.22 5.00
CA SER A 185 -21.74 -22.98 5.52
C SER A 185 -22.44 -21.94 4.65
N GLU A 186 -23.59 -22.27 4.09
CA GLU A 186 -24.42 -21.32 3.33
C GLU A 186 -24.78 -20.03 4.11
N LYS A 187 -24.60 -20.06 5.42
CA LYS A 187 -24.89 -18.93 6.30
C LYS A 187 -23.69 -18.07 6.68
N ILE A 188 -22.48 -18.51 6.37
CA ILE A 188 -21.27 -17.72 6.59
C ILE A 188 -20.87 -17.16 5.24
N THR A 189 -21.41 -15.99 4.96
CA THR A 189 -20.94 -15.20 3.83
C THR A 189 -19.65 -14.53 4.25
N GLN A 190 -18.65 -14.61 3.40
CA GLN A 190 -17.53 -13.72 3.50
C GLN A 190 -17.98 -12.28 3.25
N TYR A 191 -17.15 -11.36 3.64
CA TYR A 191 -17.46 -9.94 3.71
C TYR A 191 -18.16 -9.39 2.45
N PHE A 192 -17.91 -9.94 1.28
CA PHE A 192 -18.42 -9.49 -0.01
C PHE A 192 -19.29 -10.50 -0.74
N GLY A 193 -20.02 -11.31 -0.04
CA GLY A 193 -21.01 -12.19 -0.65
C GLY A 193 -20.79 -13.67 -0.39
N GLU A 194 -21.55 -14.48 -1.07
CA GLU A 194 -21.43 -15.93 -1.02
C GLU A 194 -20.06 -16.32 -1.58
N SER A 195 -19.12 -16.51 -0.70
CA SER A 195 -17.84 -17.02 -1.12
C SER A 195 -17.93 -18.52 -1.26
N THR A 196 -17.83 -18.93 -2.45
CA THR A 196 -17.33 -20.25 -2.72
C THR A 196 -15.82 -20.13 -2.82
N PHE A 197 -15.11 -20.53 -1.79
CA PHE A 197 -13.66 -20.68 -1.88
C PHE A 197 -13.26 -21.66 -2.94
N ASP A 198 -14.11 -22.41 -3.42
CA ASP A 198 -13.86 -23.40 -4.40
C ASP A 198 -14.59 -22.99 -5.66
N ASP A 199 -13.89 -22.21 -6.49
CA ASP A 199 -14.18 -21.97 -7.89
C ASP A 199 -14.39 -23.25 -8.68
N ARG A 200 -13.96 -24.37 -8.11
CA ARG A 200 -14.23 -25.73 -8.62
C ARG A 200 -15.55 -26.30 -8.08
N GLY A 201 -16.36 -25.52 -7.42
CA GLY A 201 -17.69 -25.91 -7.00
C GLY A 201 -17.76 -26.86 -5.82
N ARG A 202 -16.65 -27.01 -5.04
CA ARG A 202 -16.66 -27.95 -3.90
C ARG A 202 -17.22 -27.36 -2.62
N GLY A 203 -17.34 -26.06 -2.51
CA GLY A 203 -17.95 -25.41 -1.35
C GLY A 203 -17.27 -25.70 -0.01
N ASP A 204 -15.98 -26.00 -0.05
CA ASP A 204 -15.15 -26.32 1.11
C ASP A 204 -14.10 -25.25 1.34
N PHE A 205 -13.66 -25.06 2.57
CA PHE A 205 -12.52 -24.21 2.86
C PHE A 205 -11.55 -24.85 3.86
N LEU A 206 -10.29 -24.41 3.81
CA LEU A 206 -9.25 -24.92 4.67
C LEU A 206 -9.25 -24.19 6.01
N VAL A 207 -9.17 -24.93 7.09
CA VAL A 207 -9.07 -24.41 8.46
C VAL A 207 -7.76 -24.87 9.09
N ALA A 208 -6.96 -23.94 9.61
CA ALA A 208 -5.78 -24.32 10.36
C ALA A 208 -6.13 -24.97 11.68
N ARG A 209 -5.48 -26.07 12.00
CA ARG A 209 -5.49 -26.63 13.35
C ARG A 209 -4.55 -25.83 14.25
N PRO A 210 -4.84 -25.72 15.55
CA PRO A 210 -3.92 -25.05 16.47
C PRO A 210 -2.58 -25.79 16.53
N MET A 211 -1.48 -25.05 16.46
CA MET A 211 -0.13 -25.60 16.70
C MET A 211 0.01 -26.14 18.12
N SER A 212 -0.64 -25.51 19.07
CA SER A 212 -0.72 -25.89 20.48
C SER A 212 -1.92 -25.22 21.14
N THR A 213 -2.41 -25.80 22.23
CA THR A 213 -3.45 -25.22 23.08
C THR A 213 -3.04 -25.27 24.56
N GLY A 214 -3.50 -24.31 25.35
CA GLY A 214 -3.25 -24.22 26.78
C GLY A 214 -3.94 -23.02 27.41
N HIS A 215 -3.61 -22.74 28.66
CA HIS A 215 -4.21 -21.64 29.44
C HIS A 215 -3.27 -20.43 29.59
N GLN A 216 -1.98 -20.65 29.31
CA GLN A 216 -0.98 -19.59 29.25
C GLN A 216 -0.13 -19.75 28.00
N ILE A 217 -0.09 -18.71 27.18
CA ILE A 217 0.82 -18.66 26.03
C ILE A 217 1.73 -17.44 26.21
N VAL A 218 3.04 -17.66 26.06
CA VAL A 218 4.05 -16.60 26.06
C VAL A 218 4.74 -16.57 24.69
N MET A 219 4.57 -15.51 23.96
CA MET A 219 5.22 -15.26 22.68
C MET A 219 6.61 -14.68 22.93
N ALA A 220 7.62 -15.20 22.23
CA ALA A 220 9.02 -14.75 22.27
C ALA A 220 9.54 -14.46 23.70
N PRO A 221 9.52 -15.43 24.64
CA PRO A 221 9.93 -15.19 26.02
C PRO A 221 11.38 -14.71 26.18
N GLU A 222 12.22 -15.03 25.19
CA GLU A 222 13.65 -14.66 25.14
C GLU A 222 13.91 -13.25 24.63
N ASP A 223 12.89 -12.51 24.19
CA ASP A 223 13.05 -11.20 23.55
C ASP A 223 12.16 -10.15 24.22
N ASP A 224 12.76 -9.25 24.98
CA ASP A 224 12.03 -8.21 25.73
C ASP A 224 11.26 -7.22 24.82
N ALA A 225 11.64 -7.06 23.58
CA ALA A 225 10.93 -6.20 22.64
C ALA A 225 9.67 -6.88 22.06
N LEU A 226 9.62 -8.20 22.04
CA LEU A 226 8.56 -9.00 21.42
C LEU A 226 7.74 -9.81 22.43
N ARG A 227 8.22 -9.96 23.68
CA ARG A 227 7.56 -10.79 24.66
C ARG A 227 6.17 -10.31 25.02
N VAL A 228 5.18 -11.19 24.82
CA VAL A 228 3.79 -10.99 25.25
C VAL A 228 3.30 -12.28 25.91
N SER A 229 2.72 -12.18 27.11
CA SER A 229 2.06 -13.30 27.79
C SER A 229 0.55 -13.10 27.78
N VAL A 230 -0.20 -14.14 27.46
CA VAL A 230 -1.67 -14.18 27.56
C VAL A 230 -2.04 -15.36 28.45
N ARG A 231 -2.90 -15.10 29.48
CA ARG A 231 -3.45 -16.13 30.37
C ARG A 231 -4.95 -16.06 30.39
N SER A 232 -5.62 -17.20 30.46
CA SER A 232 -7.07 -17.28 30.51
C SER A 232 -7.53 -18.61 31.15
N GLU A 233 -8.69 -18.58 31.83
CA GLU A 233 -9.39 -19.80 32.22
C GLU A 233 -10.04 -20.50 31.00
N THR A 234 -10.29 -19.75 29.91
CA THR A 234 -10.70 -20.33 28.63
C THR A 234 -9.46 -20.77 27.87
N GLU A 235 -9.48 -21.95 27.28
CA GLU A 235 -8.38 -22.46 26.47
C GLU A 235 -7.98 -21.46 25.37
N ILE A 236 -6.69 -21.26 25.18
CA ILE A 236 -6.11 -20.43 24.13
C ILE A 236 -5.38 -21.37 23.16
N GLY A 237 -5.76 -21.29 21.88
CA GLY A 237 -5.00 -21.91 20.79
C GLY A 237 -4.03 -20.92 20.16
N ILE A 238 -2.87 -21.40 19.74
CA ILE A 238 -1.97 -20.67 18.86
C ILE A 238 -2.03 -21.31 17.47
N TYR A 239 -2.28 -20.48 16.45
CA TYR A 239 -2.48 -20.91 15.07
C TYR A 239 -1.45 -20.26 14.16
N ASP A 240 -1.10 -20.98 13.10
CA ASP A 240 -0.39 -20.42 11.96
C ASP A 240 -1.44 -20.10 10.86
N GLY A 241 -1.79 -18.83 10.71
CA GLY A 241 -2.80 -18.40 9.75
C GLY A 241 -2.30 -18.30 8.31
N ARG A 242 -1.02 -18.57 8.05
CA ARG A 242 -0.39 -18.36 6.73
C ARG A 242 -0.67 -19.47 5.71
N HIS A 243 -1.39 -20.52 6.10
CA HIS A 243 -1.82 -21.56 5.15
C HIS A 243 -2.78 -21.03 4.08
N LEU A 244 -3.45 -19.91 4.34
CA LEU A 244 -4.14 -19.09 3.35
C LEU A 244 -3.37 -17.81 3.09
N ALA A 245 -3.32 -17.39 1.84
CA ALA A 245 -2.53 -16.24 1.42
C ALA A 245 -2.95 -14.93 2.11
N GLN A 246 -4.23 -14.78 2.41
CA GLN A 246 -4.80 -13.55 3.00
C GLN A 246 -4.48 -13.38 4.48
N ASN A 247 -4.27 -14.47 5.20
CA ASN A 247 -3.92 -14.37 6.61
C ASN A 247 -2.43 -14.56 6.80
N GLY A 248 -1.72 -13.51 6.98
CA GLY A 248 -0.29 -13.55 7.13
C GLY A 248 0.21 -13.58 8.57
N THR A 249 -0.57 -14.01 9.59
CA THR A 249 -0.26 -13.82 11.01
C THR A 249 -0.18 -15.12 11.80
N PHE A 250 0.55 -15.11 12.94
CA PHE A 250 0.31 -16.07 14.00
C PHE A 250 -0.83 -15.56 14.87
N VAL A 251 -1.78 -16.41 15.21
CA VAL A 251 -3.01 -16.01 15.89
C VAL A 251 -3.13 -16.70 17.24
N LEU A 252 -3.30 -15.94 18.32
CA LEU A 252 -3.82 -16.44 19.58
C LEU A 252 -5.34 -16.34 19.55
N ARG A 253 -6.04 -17.43 19.94
CA ARG A 253 -7.48 -17.48 19.85
C ARG A 253 -8.11 -18.28 20.97
N SER A 254 -9.17 -17.72 21.60
CA SER A 254 -10.10 -18.43 22.46
C SER A 254 -11.49 -18.44 21.84
N LEU A 255 -12.09 -19.61 21.68
CA LEU A 255 -13.46 -19.73 21.18
C LEU A 255 -14.47 -19.17 22.18
N LEU A 256 -15.50 -18.51 21.68
CA LEU A 256 -16.63 -18.05 22.49
C LEU A 256 -17.52 -19.25 22.87
N PRO A 257 -17.75 -19.50 24.18
CA PRO A 257 -18.56 -20.65 24.60
C PRO A 257 -20.03 -20.47 24.23
N GLY A 258 -20.63 -21.49 23.62
CA GLY A 258 -22.06 -21.52 23.31
C GLY A 258 -22.93 -21.48 24.56
N GLY A 259 -24.15 -20.89 24.44
CA GLY A 259 -25.15 -20.88 25.48
C GLY A 259 -24.86 -20.04 26.72
N LYS A 260 -23.79 -19.28 26.75
CA LYS A 260 -23.39 -18.43 27.89
C LYS A 260 -23.60 -16.93 27.61
N THR A 261 -23.86 -16.16 28.69
CA THR A 261 -23.98 -14.70 28.70
C THR A 261 -23.11 -14.12 29.84
N GLY A 262 -22.98 -12.79 29.90
CA GLY A 262 -22.08 -12.10 30.80
C GLY A 262 -20.65 -12.14 30.27
N THR A 263 -19.64 -12.09 31.13
CA THR A 263 -18.23 -12.25 30.73
C THR A 263 -17.99 -13.70 30.35
N VAL A 264 -17.83 -13.96 29.04
CA VAL A 264 -17.70 -15.31 28.48
C VAL A 264 -16.25 -15.71 28.20
N VAL A 265 -15.38 -14.73 27.93
CA VAL A 265 -13.93 -14.89 27.80
C VAL A 265 -13.27 -13.76 28.56
N GLU A 266 -12.23 -14.08 29.32
CA GLU A 266 -11.36 -13.12 29.96
C GLU A 266 -9.90 -13.50 29.72
N TRP A 267 -9.13 -12.57 29.14
CA TRP A 267 -7.70 -12.70 28.96
C TRP A 267 -6.99 -11.73 29.88
N PHE A 268 -5.93 -12.18 30.51
CA PHE A 268 -4.93 -11.29 31.11
C PHE A 268 -3.73 -11.21 30.15
N LEU A 269 -3.60 -10.06 29.51
CA LEU A 269 -2.53 -9.71 28.58
C LEU A 269 -1.42 -9.00 29.33
N GLU A 270 -0.21 -9.52 29.27
CA GLU A 270 0.98 -8.98 29.91
C GLU A 270 2.07 -8.71 28.87
N PRO A 271 2.14 -7.49 28.30
CA PRO A 271 3.23 -7.09 27.43
C PRO A 271 4.50 -6.78 28.20
N SER A 272 5.62 -6.61 27.52
CA SER A 272 6.90 -6.30 28.14
C SER A 272 7.02 -4.80 28.41
N VAL A 273 6.72 -4.37 29.65
CA VAL A 273 6.85 -2.98 30.08
C VAL A 273 8.24 -2.72 30.69
N SER A 274 8.88 -1.63 30.31
CA SER A 274 10.19 -1.21 30.82
C SER A 274 10.10 0.18 31.44
N LYS A 275 10.62 0.35 32.67
CA LYS A 275 10.57 1.65 33.39
C LYS A 275 11.51 2.69 32.79
N ASP A 276 12.62 2.26 32.24
CA ASP A 276 13.75 3.12 31.88
C ASP A 276 14.01 3.17 30.38
N TRP A 277 13.11 2.59 29.57
CA TRP A 277 13.28 2.60 28.14
C TRP A 277 13.11 4.01 27.56
N VAL A 278 14.06 4.42 26.74
CA VAL A 278 14.01 5.60 25.88
C VAL A 278 14.22 5.13 24.46
N ARG A 279 13.38 5.58 23.55
CA ARG A 279 13.53 5.24 22.14
C ARG A 279 14.87 5.79 21.64
N PRO A 280 15.73 4.96 21.04
CA PRO A 280 16.95 5.47 20.42
C PRO A 280 16.62 6.51 19.35
N ALA A 281 17.53 7.48 19.16
CA ALA A 281 17.37 8.45 18.10
C ALA A 281 17.18 7.76 16.74
N ASN A 282 16.13 8.13 16.02
CA ASN A 282 15.94 7.70 14.64
C ASN A 282 16.45 8.80 13.72
N ILE A 283 17.48 8.52 12.93
CA ILE A 283 18.09 9.49 12.01
C ILE A 283 17.58 9.22 10.61
N GLY A 284 16.60 10.04 10.18
CA GLY A 284 16.07 10.01 8.81
C GLY A 284 17.00 10.74 7.85
N PHE A 285 17.49 10.03 6.84
CA PHE A 285 18.34 10.55 5.78
C PHE A 285 18.09 9.77 4.48
N SER A 286 18.57 10.27 3.34
CA SER A 286 18.47 9.55 2.07
C SER A 286 19.36 8.31 2.06
N GLN A 287 18.80 7.14 2.01
CA GLN A 287 19.49 5.83 1.97
C GLN A 287 20.38 5.66 0.72
N VAL A 288 20.11 6.40 -0.34
CA VAL A 288 20.91 6.37 -1.56
C VAL A 288 22.03 7.42 -1.57
N GLY A 289 22.00 8.36 -0.62
CA GLY A 289 22.97 9.43 -0.51
C GLY A 289 22.53 10.76 -1.13
N TYR A 290 23.51 11.60 -1.45
CA TYR A 290 23.28 12.99 -1.87
C TYR A 290 24.26 13.45 -2.94
N SER A 291 23.83 14.42 -3.76
CA SER A 291 24.74 15.14 -4.65
C SER A 291 25.57 16.17 -3.87
N PRO A 292 26.84 16.45 -4.26
CA PRO A 292 27.69 17.47 -3.65
C PRO A 292 27.03 18.85 -3.57
N ALA A 293 26.31 19.24 -4.61
CA ALA A 293 25.73 20.58 -4.74
C ALA A 293 24.34 20.75 -4.13
N GLN A 294 23.62 19.65 -3.84
CA GLN A 294 22.29 19.74 -3.23
C GLN A 294 22.36 20.10 -1.73
N LYS A 295 21.27 20.62 -1.20
CA LYS A 295 21.06 20.73 0.23
C LYS A 295 20.97 19.33 0.87
N LYS A 296 21.63 19.13 2.00
CA LYS A 296 21.72 17.85 2.70
C LYS A 296 21.27 18.01 4.14
N VAL A 297 20.05 17.60 4.43
CA VAL A 297 19.49 17.68 5.78
C VAL A 297 19.03 16.30 6.22
N ALA A 298 19.55 15.84 7.35
CA ALA A 298 19.01 14.70 8.05
C ALA A 298 18.06 15.19 9.16
N VAL A 299 16.97 14.47 9.36
CA VAL A 299 15.98 14.76 10.39
C VAL A 299 16.04 13.69 11.47
N VAL A 300 16.32 14.08 12.70
CA VAL A 300 16.39 13.15 13.84
C VAL A 300 15.12 13.23 14.65
N GLU A 301 14.50 12.09 14.85
CA GLU A 301 13.35 11.89 15.71
C GLU A 301 13.81 11.31 17.04
N LEU A 302 13.58 12.05 18.12
CA LEU A 302 13.96 11.71 19.48
C LEU A 302 12.73 11.35 20.31
N ASP A 303 12.91 10.43 21.27
CA ASP A 303 11.90 10.21 22.31
C ASP A 303 11.51 11.55 22.96
N ARG A 304 10.21 11.74 23.25
CA ARG A 304 9.73 12.96 23.90
C ARG A 304 10.37 13.23 25.27
N ASN A 305 10.93 12.18 25.89
CA ASN A 305 11.63 12.26 27.17
C ASN A 305 13.15 12.46 27.01
N ASP A 306 13.64 12.53 25.79
CA ASP A 306 15.06 12.75 25.51
C ASP A 306 15.35 14.24 25.32
N THR A 307 16.60 14.64 25.60
CA THR A 307 17.07 16.00 25.44
C THR A 307 17.98 16.09 24.22
N PRO A 308 17.70 16.97 23.25
CA PRO A 308 18.56 17.14 22.10
C PRO A 308 20.01 17.46 22.47
N ALA A 309 20.97 16.71 21.92
CA ALA A 309 22.39 17.07 21.98
C ALA A 309 22.65 18.27 21.06
N PRO A 310 23.56 19.20 21.43
CA PRO A 310 23.78 20.43 20.67
C PRO A 310 24.52 20.20 19.34
N THR A 311 25.22 19.06 19.18
CA THR A 311 26.08 18.81 18.00
C THR A 311 25.89 17.39 17.46
N ALA A 312 26.13 17.27 16.16
CA ALA A 312 26.25 16.01 15.44
C ALA A 312 27.60 15.93 14.71
N ARG A 313 28.04 14.73 14.37
CA ARG A 313 29.28 14.52 13.60
C ARG A 313 28.95 13.87 12.28
N ILE A 314 29.57 14.36 11.22
CA ILE A 314 29.62 13.68 9.93
C ILE A 314 30.98 13.00 9.84
N LEU A 315 30.97 11.69 9.69
CA LEU A 315 32.15 10.86 9.64
C LEU A 315 32.36 10.38 8.19
N ARG A 316 33.60 10.50 7.71
CA ARG A 316 34.03 9.93 6.44
C ARG A 316 34.55 8.51 6.68
N VAL A 317 34.09 7.57 5.89
CA VAL A 317 34.62 6.22 5.84
C VAL A 317 35.84 6.20 4.90
N ASN A 318 37.02 5.87 5.42
CA ASN A 318 38.25 5.84 4.67
C ASN A 318 38.43 4.49 3.94
N PRO A 319 39.29 4.40 2.91
CA PRO A 319 39.50 3.14 2.17
C PRO A 319 40.03 1.97 3.00
N ASP A 320 40.64 2.23 4.16
CA ASP A 320 41.13 1.23 5.09
C ASP A 320 40.05 0.78 6.12
N GLY A 321 38.79 1.29 5.96
CA GLY A 321 37.68 1.01 6.85
C GLY A 321 37.65 1.86 8.13
N THR A 322 38.66 2.68 8.38
CA THR A 322 38.64 3.61 9.51
C THR A 322 37.71 4.79 9.24
N LYS A 323 37.28 5.50 10.28
CA LYS A 323 36.46 6.69 10.15
C LYS A 323 37.18 7.92 10.66
N SER A 324 37.06 9.00 9.90
CA SER A 324 37.56 10.31 10.30
C SER A 324 36.44 11.34 10.37
N VAL A 325 36.51 12.27 11.32
CA VAL A 325 35.51 13.35 11.44
C VAL A 325 35.66 14.29 10.25
N ALA A 326 34.72 14.27 9.33
CA ALA A 326 34.68 15.22 8.21
C ALA A 326 34.18 16.59 8.70
N LYS A 327 33.17 16.60 9.58
CA LYS A 327 32.60 17.83 10.13
C LYS A 327 31.89 17.56 11.46
N THR A 328 31.99 18.52 12.39
CA THR A 328 31.10 18.62 13.57
C THR A 328 30.19 19.82 13.35
N LEU A 329 28.89 19.61 13.53
CA LEU A 329 27.86 20.58 13.21
C LEU A 329 26.99 20.87 14.44
N ASN A 330 26.55 22.11 14.59
CA ASN A 330 25.44 22.42 15.49
C ASN A 330 24.14 21.94 14.86
N VAL A 331 23.28 21.33 15.68
CA VAL A 331 21.96 20.92 15.22
C VAL A 331 20.95 22.06 15.34
N ASN A 332 19.95 22.05 14.49
CA ASN A 332 18.79 22.93 14.60
C ASN A 332 17.66 22.20 15.33
N VAL A 333 17.28 22.67 16.51
CA VAL A 333 16.14 22.09 17.26
C VAL A 333 14.85 22.56 16.60
N TRP A 334 14.16 21.66 15.95
CA TRP A 334 12.85 21.95 15.36
C TRP A 334 11.77 22.07 16.44
N GLY A 335 11.76 21.15 17.41
CA GLY A 335 10.76 21.03 18.45
C GLY A 335 9.83 19.83 18.26
N VAL A 336 8.63 19.92 18.81
CA VAL A 336 7.62 18.85 18.74
C VAL A 336 6.85 18.91 17.44
N TYR A 337 6.73 17.77 16.77
CA TYR A 337 5.84 17.56 15.63
C TYR A 337 4.87 16.44 15.98
N ARG A 338 3.57 16.69 15.89
CA ARG A 338 2.47 15.75 16.23
C ARG A 338 2.60 15.14 17.65
N HIS A 339 3.04 15.92 18.64
CA HIS A 339 3.05 15.63 20.10
C HIS A 339 3.80 14.36 20.57
N ARG A 340 4.26 13.50 19.66
CA ARG A 340 4.85 12.20 20.03
C ARG A 340 6.36 12.25 20.26
N TYR A 341 7.08 13.01 19.44
CA TYR A 341 8.53 13.06 19.42
C TYR A 341 9.07 14.48 19.36
N ASN A 342 10.33 14.64 19.78
CA ASN A 342 11.11 15.84 19.57
C ASN A 342 11.97 15.68 18.30
N TYR A 343 12.12 16.75 17.54
CA TYR A 343 12.84 16.72 16.29
C TYR A 343 14.01 17.69 16.26
N VAL A 344 15.11 17.24 15.66
CA VAL A 344 16.24 18.09 15.32
C VAL A 344 16.61 17.89 13.85
N GLN A 345 17.18 18.91 13.23
CA GLN A 345 17.70 18.86 11.89
C GLN A 345 19.23 18.99 11.93
N ILE A 346 19.91 18.18 11.13
CA ILE A 346 21.36 18.19 10.92
C ILE A 346 21.60 18.62 9.49
N ASP A 347 21.96 19.91 9.29
CA ASP A 347 22.31 20.44 7.98
C ASP A 347 23.81 20.24 7.74
N PHE A 348 24.16 19.35 6.81
CA PHE A 348 25.53 19.06 6.40
C PHE A 348 25.79 19.41 4.93
N SER A 349 25.04 20.37 4.40
CA SER A 349 25.14 20.83 3.00
C SER A 349 26.56 21.26 2.61
N ASP A 350 27.37 21.72 3.57
CA ASP A 350 28.77 22.08 3.36
C ASP A 350 29.73 20.90 3.14
N VAL A 351 29.29 19.66 3.39
CA VAL A 351 30.06 18.45 3.09
C VAL A 351 29.87 18.13 1.60
N LYS A 352 30.80 18.60 0.77
CA LYS A 352 30.69 18.53 -0.71
C LYS A 352 31.67 17.56 -1.35
N VAL A 353 32.65 17.07 -0.61
CA VAL A 353 33.67 16.17 -1.15
C VAL A 353 33.06 14.80 -1.44
N PRO A 354 33.14 14.27 -2.66
CA PRO A 354 32.66 12.91 -2.94
C PRO A 354 33.31 11.87 -2.04
N GLY A 355 32.53 10.88 -1.61
CA GLY A 355 33.01 9.84 -0.71
C GLY A 355 31.87 9.13 0.02
N LEU A 356 32.24 8.27 0.96
CA LEU A 356 31.30 7.50 1.79
C LEU A 356 31.25 8.10 3.19
N TYR A 357 30.05 8.32 3.72
CA TYR A 357 29.83 9.03 4.97
C TYR A 357 28.82 8.34 5.88
N THR A 358 28.90 8.61 7.18
CA THR A 358 27.88 8.29 8.19
C THR A 358 27.56 9.52 9.02
N ILE A 359 26.39 9.54 9.66
CA ILE A 359 25.99 10.56 10.62
C ILE A 359 26.00 9.92 11.99
N ASP A 360 26.66 10.56 12.95
CA ASP A 360 26.69 10.17 14.37
C ASP A 360 26.01 11.25 15.21
N TYR A 361 24.95 10.85 15.89
CA TYR A 361 24.22 11.72 16.82
C TYR A 361 23.80 10.96 18.06
N GLN A 362 24.16 11.47 19.25
CA GLN A 362 23.89 10.86 20.57
C GLN A 362 24.35 9.38 20.69
N GLY A 363 25.43 9.01 20.00
CA GLY A 363 25.95 7.64 20.00
C GLY A 363 25.20 6.67 19.07
N VAL A 364 24.22 7.15 18.33
CA VAL A 364 23.60 6.43 17.21
C VAL A 364 24.29 6.82 15.93
N GLU A 365 24.80 5.84 15.19
CA GLU A 365 25.44 6.03 13.91
C GLU A 365 24.59 5.41 12.78
N THR A 366 24.45 6.17 11.69
CA THR A 366 23.68 5.69 10.52
C THR A 366 24.40 4.62 9.73
N ASN A 367 23.69 3.94 8.85
CA ASN A 367 24.31 3.26 7.71
C ASN A 367 25.16 4.26 6.91
N ALA A 368 26.17 3.75 6.21
CA ALA A 368 26.97 4.57 5.33
C ALA A 368 26.20 4.91 4.05
N PHE A 369 26.36 6.15 3.59
CA PHE A 369 25.77 6.66 2.35
C PHE A 369 26.80 7.43 1.52
N PRO A 370 26.70 7.42 0.19
CA PRO A 370 27.59 8.15 -0.68
C PRO A 370 27.21 9.64 -0.80
N ILE A 371 28.21 10.47 -1.04
CA ILE A 371 28.04 11.78 -1.67
C ILE A 371 28.72 11.67 -3.04
N ASP A 372 27.94 11.80 -4.12
CA ASP A 372 28.43 11.62 -5.49
C ASP A 372 27.62 12.47 -6.49
N THR A 373 28.23 12.82 -7.62
CA THR A 373 27.61 13.61 -8.69
C THR A 373 26.50 12.87 -9.43
N ASP A 374 26.64 11.54 -9.56
CA ASP A 374 25.73 10.69 -10.33
C ASP A 374 24.77 9.88 -9.44
N ILE A 375 24.42 10.43 -8.28
CA ILE A 375 23.74 9.72 -7.20
C ILE A 375 22.36 9.16 -7.58
N TYR A 376 21.66 9.78 -8.53
CA TYR A 376 20.32 9.39 -8.95
C TYR A 376 20.28 8.68 -10.31
N ALA A 377 21.40 8.56 -11.00
CA ALA A 377 21.46 8.09 -12.39
C ALA A 377 20.82 6.69 -12.62
N ASP A 378 20.94 5.80 -11.63
CA ASP A 378 20.50 4.40 -11.71
C ASP A 378 19.37 4.01 -10.72
N LYS A 379 18.86 4.97 -9.93
CA LYS A 379 17.88 4.62 -8.85
C LYS A 379 16.49 4.25 -9.37
N TRP A 380 16.19 4.55 -10.62
CA TRP A 380 14.96 4.16 -11.30
C TRP A 380 15.06 2.82 -12.04
N HIS A 381 16.26 2.27 -12.23
CA HIS A 381 16.49 1.04 -13.00
C HIS A 381 15.72 -0.16 -12.47
N PRO A 382 15.76 -0.51 -11.15
CA PRO A 382 15.03 -1.69 -10.68
C PRO A 382 13.51 -1.59 -10.89
N THR A 383 12.96 -0.38 -10.84
CA THR A 383 11.52 -0.17 -11.07
C THR A 383 11.16 -0.38 -12.53
N MET A 384 11.97 0.14 -13.45
CA MET A 384 11.76 0.01 -14.90
C MET A 384 12.00 -1.42 -15.37
N ASP A 385 13.14 -2.01 -14.98
CA ASP A 385 13.62 -3.29 -15.49
C ASP A 385 12.90 -4.48 -14.87
N ILE A 386 12.47 -4.37 -13.59
CA ILE A 386 11.98 -5.53 -12.82
C ILE A 386 10.54 -5.29 -12.36
N SER A 387 10.28 -4.26 -11.56
CA SER A 387 8.95 -4.11 -10.94
C SER A 387 7.84 -3.97 -11.98
N LEU A 388 8.00 -3.12 -12.98
CA LEU A 388 7.01 -2.93 -14.05
C LEU A 388 6.85 -4.19 -14.92
N VAL A 389 7.93 -4.96 -15.11
CA VAL A 389 7.89 -6.18 -15.91
C VAL A 389 7.26 -7.34 -15.15
N VAL A 390 7.62 -7.53 -13.88
CA VAL A 390 7.08 -8.61 -13.04
C VAL A 390 5.57 -8.46 -12.79
N ASN A 391 5.03 -7.24 -12.89
CA ASN A 391 3.59 -7.01 -12.74
C ASN A 391 2.83 -7.03 -14.08
N MET A 392 3.44 -7.42 -15.20
CA MET A 392 2.75 -7.57 -16.48
C MET A 392 1.77 -8.73 -16.41
N ASP A 393 0.52 -8.49 -16.81
CA ASP A 393 -0.48 -9.55 -16.97
C ASP A 393 -0.37 -10.21 -18.36
N HIS A 394 -0.92 -11.41 -18.52
CA HIS A 394 -0.92 -12.19 -19.77
C HIS A 394 0.47 -12.55 -20.33
N MET A 395 1.52 -12.39 -19.54
CA MET A 395 2.91 -12.64 -19.93
C MET A 395 3.52 -13.78 -19.10
N GLU A 396 4.45 -14.52 -19.68
CA GLU A 396 5.43 -15.29 -18.95
C GLU A 396 6.64 -14.41 -18.71
N VAL A 397 7.04 -14.25 -17.44
CA VAL A 397 8.15 -13.38 -17.06
C VAL A 397 9.30 -14.19 -16.46
N ASN A 398 10.43 -14.19 -17.15
CA ASN A 398 11.66 -14.86 -16.74
C ASN A 398 12.75 -13.87 -16.33
N GLU A 399 13.70 -14.36 -15.54
CA GLU A 399 14.94 -13.67 -15.21
C GLU A 399 16.05 -14.69 -15.07
N ALA A 400 16.98 -14.74 -16.00
CA ALA A 400 18.12 -15.65 -16.01
C ALA A 400 17.71 -17.12 -15.81
N TYR A 401 17.72 -17.60 -14.58
CA TYR A 401 17.40 -18.99 -14.20
C TYR A 401 16.16 -19.12 -13.31
N ARG A 402 15.35 -18.05 -13.22
CA ARG A 402 14.08 -18.04 -12.47
C ARG A 402 12.92 -17.69 -13.38
N VAL A 403 11.77 -18.23 -13.06
CA VAL A 403 10.47 -17.80 -13.60
C VAL A 403 9.79 -17.00 -12.49
N TRP A 404 9.44 -15.75 -12.78
CA TRP A 404 8.65 -14.95 -11.87
C TRP A 404 7.21 -15.41 -11.83
N HIS A 405 6.60 -15.58 -12.99
CA HIS A 405 5.29 -16.18 -13.17
C HIS A 405 5.10 -16.66 -14.61
N GLY A 406 4.15 -17.58 -14.80
CA GLY A 406 3.71 -18.02 -16.11
C GLY A 406 2.65 -17.08 -16.73
N ARG A 407 2.15 -17.45 -17.91
CA ARG A 407 1.07 -16.71 -18.58
C ARG A 407 -0.23 -16.91 -17.83
N ALA A 408 -0.69 -15.88 -17.15
CA ALA A 408 -1.94 -15.89 -16.40
C ALA A 408 -3.11 -15.39 -17.24
N ASN A 409 -4.33 -15.70 -16.82
CA ASN A 409 -5.58 -15.11 -17.30
C ASN A 409 -5.77 -15.18 -18.83
N MET A 410 -5.32 -16.27 -19.45
CA MET A 410 -5.38 -16.45 -20.91
C MET A 410 -6.80 -16.72 -21.44
N ASP A 411 -7.77 -16.86 -20.56
CA ASP A 411 -9.20 -17.03 -20.76
C ASP A 411 -10.03 -15.74 -20.58
N ASP A 412 -9.38 -14.61 -20.36
CA ASP A 412 -10.03 -13.29 -20.16
C ASP A 412 -10.91 -12.91 -21.36
N ALA A 413 -12.11 -12.44 -21.12
CA ALA A 413 -12.81 -12.37 -19.87
C ALA A 413 -14.31 -12.53 -20.13
N LEU A 414 -15.12 -12.76 -19.09
CA LEU A 414 -16.56 -12.83 -19.20
C LEU A 414 -17.23 -11.48 -18.90
N GLN A 415 -18.29 -11.11 -19.61
CA GLN A 415 -19.10 -9.96 -19.22
C GLN A 415 -19.70 -10.21 -17.83
N ALA A 416 -19.42 -9.33 -16.88
CA ALA A 416 -19.96 -9.43 -15.52
C ALA A 416 -21.49 -9.40 -15.54
N PRO A 417 -22.16 -10.26 -14.76
CA PRO A 417 -23.59 -10.17 -14.55
C PRO A 417 -23.98 -8.86 -13.83
N ALA A 418 -25.24 -8.46 -13.96
CA ALA A 418 -25.79 -7.37 -13.20
C ALA A 418 -25.85 -7.72 -11.70
N ASN A 419 -25.64 -6.71 -10.84
CA ASN A 419 -25.71 -6.82 -9.39
C ASN A 419 -24.73 -7.81 -8.74
N VAL A 420 -23.63 -8.11 -9.41
CA VAL A 420 -22.50 -8.84 -8.84
C VAL A 420 -21.60 -7.87 -8.09
N ARG A 421 -21.17 -8.27 -6.92
CA ARG A 421 -20.25 -7.50 -6.09
C ARG A 421 -18.84 -8.10 -6.18
N LEU A 422 -17.87 -7.29 -6.55
CA LEU A 422 -16.47 -7.63 -6.45
C LEU A 422 -16.02 -7.51 -4.97
N HIS A 423 -15.09 -8.32 -4.55
CA HIS A 423 -14.62 -8.38 -3.16
C HIS A 423 -14.10 -7.03 -2.60
N ASP A 424 -13.50 -6.20 -3.42
CA ASP A 424 -12.96 -4.88 -3.05
C ASP A 424 -14.03 -3.75 -2.97
N GLY A 425 -15.32 -4.11 -3.01
CA GLY A 425 -16.42 -3.16 -2.94
C GLY A 425 -16.94 -2.64 -4.26
N TYR A 426 -16.35 -3.01 -5.41
CA TYR A 426 -16.97 -2.74 -6.69
C TYR A 426 -18.26 -3.57 -6.82
N THR A 427 -19.33 -2.89 -7.19
CA THR A 427 -20.62 -3.57 -7.43
C THR A 427 -21.05 -3.27 -8.84
N SER A 428 -21.33 -4.29 -9.64
CA SER A 428 -22.03 -4.07 -10.90
C SER A 428 -23.45 -3.57 -10.61
N THR A 429 -23.93 -2.65 -11.42
CA THR A 429 -25.33 -2.21 -11.37
C THR A 429 -26.24 -3.23 -12.10
N ASP A 430 -27.50 -2.94 -12.18
CA ASP A 430 -28.48 -3.70 -12.96
C ASP A 430 -28.31 -3.53 -14.49
N VAL A 431 -27.31 -2.81 -14.93
CA VAL A 431 -27.03 -2.56 -16.36
C VAL A 431 -25.62 -2.99 -16.72
N THR A 432 -25.49 -3.83 -17.75
CA THR A 432 -24.23 -4.09 -18.44
C THR A 432 -24.08 -3.08 -19.58
N ASN A 433 -23.08 -2.23 -19.55
CA ASN A 433 -22.91 -1.15 -20.56
C ASN A 433 -22.21 -1.62 -21.85
N THR A 434 -22.31 -2.87 -22.20
CA THR A 434 -21.69 -3.45 -23.41
C THR A 434 -22.71 -4.14 -24.30
N LYS A 435 -22.29 -4.59 -25.48
CA LYS A 435 -23.10 -5.40 -26.38
C LYS A 435 -23.22 -6.87 -25.97
N TYR A 436 -22.40 -7.32 -25.01
CA TYR A 436 -22.33 -8.70 -24.58
C TYR A 436 -23.38 -9.01 -23.52
N GLN A 437 -23.87 -10.24 -23.54
CA GLN A 437 -24.79 -10.73 -22.50
C GLN A 437 -23.99 -11.08 -21.23
N PRO A 438 -24.62 -11.04 -20.05
CA PRO A 438 -24.01 -11.55 -18.82
C PRO A 438 -23.43 -12.96 -19.03
N MET A 439 -22.22 -13.19 -18.56
CA MET A 439 -21.45 -14.44 -18.71
C MET A 439 -21.04 -14.77 -20.15
N GLU A 440 -21.23 -13.87 -21.09
CA GLU A 440 -20.69 -14.03 -22.45
C GLU A 440 -19.21 -13.68 -22.46
N HIS A 441 -18.40 -14.53 -23.07
CA HIS A 441 -16.96 -14.28 -23.26
C HIS A 441 -16.74 -13.13 -24.23
N ILE A 442 -15.94 -12.15 -23.80
CA ILE A 442 -15.50 -11.01 -24.60
C ILE A 442 -14.14 -11.35 -25.22
N PRO A 443 -14.05 -11.57 -26.54
CA PRO A 443 -12.82 -12.02 -27.13
C PRO A 443 -11.73 -10.96 -27.16
N GLY A 444 -10.45 -11.40 -27.14
CA GLY A 444 -9.29 -10.56 -27.41
C GLY A 444 -8.82 -9.71 -26.23
N LEU A 445 -9.28 -9.99 -25.01
CA LEU A 445 -8.86 -9.25 -23.81
C LEU A 445 -7.61 -9.84 -23.11
N ALA A 446 -7.25 -11.09 -23.42
CA ALA A 446 -6.06 -11.76 -22.87
C ALA A 446 -4.76 -11.21 -23.49
N ILE A 447 -4.52 -9.92 -23.35
CA ILE A 447 -3.36 -9.22 -23.93
C ILE A 447 -3.01 -7.95 -23.17
N GLY A 448 -1.72 -7.78 -22.89
CA GLY A 448 -1.20 -6.55 -22.29
C GLY A 448 -1.78 -6.27 -20.90
N GLY A 449 -1.46 -5.09 -20.36
CA GLY A 449 -1.96 -4.65 -19.05
C GLY A 449 -1.11 -5.15 -17.89
N TRP A 450 -1.35 -4.56 -16.72
CA TRP A 450 -0.65 -4.91 -15.49
C TRP A 450 -1.65 -5.25 -14.41
N TYR A 451 -1.23 -6.09 -13.48
CA TYR A 451 -1.90 -6.19 -12.20
C TYR A 451 -1.90 -4.82 -11.51
N ASP A 452 -3.05 -4.41 -10.98
CA ASP A 452 -3.17 -3.12 -10.26
C ASP A 452 -2.22 -3.07 -9.07
N ALA A 453 -2.24 -4.13 -8.30
CA ALA A 453 -1.47 -4.26 -7.08
C ALA A 453 -1.22 -5.75 -6.77
N GLY A 454 -1.48 -6.16 -5.53
CA GLY A 454 -1.27 -7.55 -5.11
C GLY A 454 -2.44 -8.49 -5.31
N ASP A 455 -3.52 -8.04 -5.87
CA ASP A 455 -4.77 -8.79 -6.02
C ASP A 455 -5.04 -9.30 -7.43
N PHE A 456 -4.08 -9.13 -8.32
CA PHE A 456 -4.06 -9.70 -9.67
C PHE A 456 -5.25 -9.33 -10.57
N ASP A 457 -5.89 -8.20 -10.31
CA ASP A 457 -6.89 -7.64 -11.21
C ASP A 457 -6.27 -6.57 -12.14
N ILE A 458 -6.98 -6.22 -13.20
CA ILE A 458 -6.66 -5.06 -14.04
C ILE A 458 -7.65 -3.96 -13.73
N GLN A 459 -7.17 -2.84 -13.21
CA GLN A 459 -8.00 -1.66 -12.98
C GLN A 459 -7.76 -0.60 -14.06
N ALA A 460 -8.84 0.05 -14.50
CA ALA A 460 -8.76 1.09 -15.53
C ALA A 460 -7.73 2.18 -15.18
N ASN A 461 -7.80 2.71 -13.94
CA ASN A 461 -6.91 3.77 -13.51
C ASN A 461 -5.44 3.36 -13.56
N SER A 462 -5.14 2.12 -13.20
CA SER A 462 -3.76 1.62 -13.14
C SER A 462 -3.17 1.45 -14.53
N VAL A 463 -3.88 0.82 -15.45
CA VAL A 463 -3.39 0.65 -16.83
C VAL A 463 -3.29 2.00 -17.55
N LEU A 464 -4.31 2.85 -17.43
CA LEU A 464 -4.34 4.14 -18.10
C LEU A 464 -3.25 5.08 -17.58
N ASN A 465 -3.13 5.24 -16.25
CA ASN A 465 -2.15 6.14 -15.66
C ASN A 465 -0.72 5.63 -15.85
N THR A 466 -0.48 4.32 -15.75
CA THR A 466 0.84 3.72 -16.00
C THR A 466 1.28 3.98 -17.44
N THR A 467 0.40 3.74 -18.42
CA THR A 467 0.68 4.02 -19.84
C THR A 467 0.92 5.50 -20.09
N GLU A 468 0.10 6.38 -19.52
CA GLU A 468 0.24 7.84 -19.64
C GLU A 468 1.57 8.32 -19.05
N ASP A 469 1.90 7.92 -17.82
CA ASP A 469 3.11 8.35 -17.13
C ASP A 469 4.39 7.82 -17.81
N LEU A 470 4.39 6.59 -18.32
CA LEU A 470 5.46 6.05 -19.18
C LEU A 470 5.62 6.88 -20.48
N GLY A 471 4.51 7.28 -21.08
CA GLY A 471 4.51 8.17 -22.24
C GLY A 471 5.06 9.57 -21.92
N TYR A 472 4.81 10.10 -20.72
CA TYR A 472 5.46 11.34 -20.27
C TYR A 472 6.94 11.15 -19.98
N ILE A 473 7.38 10.02 -19.43
CA ILE A 473 8.80 9.68 -19.28
C ILE A 473 9.47 9.76 -20.65
N TRP A 474 8.90 9.12 -21.66
CA TRP A 474 9.43 9.18 -23.01
C TRP A 474 9.45 10.61 -23.57
N ARG A 475 8.39 11.36 -23.40
CA ARG A 475 8.27 12.73 -23.92
C ARG A 475 9.32 13.69 -23.36
N TYR A 476 9.62 13.59 -22.06
CA TYR A 476 10.44 14.59 -21.37
C TYR A 476 11.88 14.16 -21.14
N PHE A 477 12.17 12.87 -21.03
CA PHE A 477 13.47 12.35 -20.66
C PHE A 477 14.12 11.44 -21.71
N ARG A 478 13.32 10.78 -22.56
CA ARG A 478 13.85 9.89 -23.62
C ARG A 478 14.84 8.85 -23.11
N PRO A 479 14.53 8.04 -22.09
CA PRO A 479 15.46 7.03 -21.63
C PRO A 479 15.71 6.00 -22.73
N ASP A 480 16.98 5.74 -23.01
CA ASP A 480 17.45 4.76 -24.01
C ASP A 480 17.83 3.40 -23.39
N ARG A 481 17.44 3.18 -22.12
CA ARG A 481 17.72 1.95 -21.42
C ARG A 481 16.99 0.78 -22.07
N ASP A 482 17.77 -0.25 -22.37
CA ASP A 482 17.35 -1.51 -22.99
C ASP A 482 18.00 -2.66 -22.19
N GLN A 483 17.23 -3.30 -21.32
CA GLN A 483 17.67 -4.36 -20.43
C GLN A 483 16.69 -5.52 -20.35
N THR A 484 15.54 -5.43 -21.03
CA THR A 484 14.50 -6.44 -20.94
C THR A 484 13.93 -6.72 -22.32
N LEU A 485 13.97 -7.97 -22.74
CA LEU A 485 13.24 -8.44 -23.92
C LEU A 485 11.75 -8.58 -23.57
N ILE A 486 10.87 -7.90 -24.31
CA ILE A 486 9.42 -8.05 -24.20
C ILE A 486 8.85 -8.40 -25.56
N ASP A 487 8.50 -9.67 -25.76
CA ASP A 487 7.86 -10.16 -26.98
C ASP A 487 6.36 -10.35 -26.77
N GLU A 488 5.60 -9.34 -27.12
CA GLU A 488 4.13 -9.34 -27.04
C GLU A 488 3.46 -10.41 -27.91
N LYS A 489 4.11 -10.83 -28.97
CA LYS A 489 3.57 -11.83 -29.88
C LYS A 489 3.61 -13.22 -29.26
N THR A 490 4.66 -13.54 -28.55
CA THR A 490 4.80 -14.82 -27.83
C THR A 490 4.37 -14.71 -26.38
N GLN A 491 4.02 -13.50 -25.90
CA GLN A 491 3.65 -13.20 -24.52
C GLN A 491 4.73 -13.65 -23.54
N PHE A 492 5.94 -13.21 -23.79
CA PHE A 492 7.14 -13.61 -23.06
C PHE A 492 8.03 -12.40 -22.79
N ALA A 493 8.50 -12.28 -21.57
CA ALA A 493 9.50 -11.30 -21.16
C ALA A 493 10.68 -11.99 -20.50
N ASP A 494 11.90 -11.49 -20.77
CA ASP A 494 13.13 -12.00 -20.16
C ASP A 494 13.97 -10.82 -19.66
N ILE A 495 14.08 -10.72 -18.35
CA ILE A 495 14.76 -9.62 -17.65
C ILE A 495 16.27 -9.85 -17.80
N HIS A 496 17.03 -8.77 -18.00
CA HIS A 496 18.46 -8.71 -18.27
C HIS A 496 18.86 -9.23 -19.67
N VAL A 497 17.94 -9.18 -20.62
CA VAL A 497 18.18 -9.55 -22.04
C VAL A 497 17.85 -8.36 -22.94
N PRO A 498 18.84 -7.52 -23.31
CA PRO A 498 18.62 -6.41 -24.25
C PRO A 498 18.20 -6.91 -25.62
N ASP A 499 17.26 -6.23 -26.29
CA ASP A 499 16.74 -6.61 -27.60
C ASP A 499 16.79 -5.51 -28.66
N GLY A 500 17.32 -4.35 -28.34
CA GLY A 500 17.49 -3.20 -29.24
C GLY A 500 16.33 -2.21 -29.20
N VAL A 501 15.35 -2.40 -28.31
CA VAL A 501 14.24 -1.47 -28.10
C VAL A 501 14.30 -0.94 -26.67
N PRO A 502 14.14 0.38 -26.44
CA PRO A 502 14.11 0.90 -25.07
C PRO A 502 12.96 0.30 -24.25
N ASP A 503 13.24 -0.19 -23.03
CA ASP A 503 12.26 -0.84 -22.15
C ASP A 503 11.03 0.05 -21.90
N ASN A 504 11.23 1.37 -21.75
CA ASN A 504 10.12 2.32 -21.60
C ASN A 504 9.13 2.27 -22.78
N VAL A 505 9.63 2.11 -24.01
CA VAL A 505 8.77 2.02 -25.21
C VAL A 505 8.03 0.69 -25.26
N GLN A 506 8.68 -0.40 -24.87
CA GLN A 506 8.05 -1.72 -24.79
C GLN A 506 6.95 -1.77 -23.73
N LEU A 507 7.17 -1.15 -22.57
CA LEU A 507 6.15 -1.04 -21.54
C LEU A 507 4.96 -0.17 -21.98
N ILE A 508 5.19 0.93 -22.74
CA ILE A 508 4.10 1.69 -23.35
C ILE A 508 3.32 0.81 -24.33
N MET A 509 4.03 0.01 -25.15
CA MET A 509 3.39 -0.94 -26.07
C MET A 509 2.50 -1.92 -25.31
N HIS A 510 2.98 -2.51 -24.23
CA HIS A 510 2.23 -3.45 -23.39
C HIS A 510 0.91 -2.85 -22.86
N GLY A 511 0.96 -1.65 -22.32
CA GLY A 511 -0.25 -0.95 -21.84
C GLY A 511 -1.23 -0.60 -22.97
N THR A 512 -0.72 -0.12 -24.10
CA THR A 512 -1.59 0.25 -25.23
C THR A 512 -2.29 -0.95 -25.86
N LEU A 513 -1.70 -2.11 -25.86
CA LEU A 513 -2.34 -3.34 -26.34
C LEU A 513 -3.62 -3.63 -25.56
N ASN A 514 -3.58 -3.57 -24.25
CA ASN A 514 -4.74 -3.80 -23.38
C ASN A 514 -5.82 -2.71 -23.59
N ILE A 515 -5.42 -1.43 -23.60
CA ILE A 515 -6.34 -0.32 -23.80
C ILE A 515 -7.05 -0.45 -25.17
N ASN A 516 -6.29 -0.68 -26.24
CA ASN A 516 -6.85 -0.83 -27.58
C ASN A 516 -7.76 -2.04 -27.71
N ALA A 517 -7.41 -3.18 -27.11
CA ALA A 517 -8.24 -4.36 -27.10
C ALA A 517 -9.60 -4.13 -26.44
N GLN A 518 -9.61 -3.45 -25.31
CA GLN A 518 -10.85 -3.08 -24.61
C GLN A 518 -11.67 -2.07 -25.44
N VAL A 519 -11.06 -1.01 -25.95
CA VAL A 519 -11.74 0.00 -26.77
C VAL A 519 -12.39 -0.63 -28.01
N GLU A 520 -11.73 -1.54 -28.69
CA GLU A 520 -12.25 -2.19 -29.90
C GLU A 520 -13.34 -3.21 -29.62
N ASN A 521 -13.26 -3.94 -28.51
CA ASN A 521 -14.22 -5.01 -28.20
C ASN A 521 -15.40 -4.53 -27.34
N ILE A 522 -15.15 -3.61 -26.42
CA ILE A 522 -16.15 -3.10 -25.47
C ILE A 522 -16.61 -1.67 -25.85
N GLY A 523 -15.71 -0.86 -26.41
CA GLY A 523 -15.99 0.52 -26.80
C GLY A 523 -15.45 1.58 -25.81
N PHE A 524 -14.79 1.15 -24.74
CA PHE A 524 -14.12 1.95 -23.70
C PHE A 524 -13.29 1.02 -22.80
N VAL A 525 -12.46 1.57 -21.92
CA VAL A 525 -11.76 0.78 -20.91
C VAL A 525 -12.68 0.47 -19.73
N ALA A 526 -12.85 -0.81 -19.42
CA ALA A 526 -13.68 -1.28 -18.33
C ALA A 526 -13.13 -0.83 -16.97
N ASN A 527 -13.99 -0.69 -15.99
CA ASN A 527 -13.57 -0.26 -14.65
C ASN A 527 -12.56 -1.22 -14.02
N VAL A 528 -12.87 -2.51 -14.09
CA VAL A 528 -12.05 -3.62 -13.56
C VAL A 528 -12.25 -4.85 -14.44
N ILE A 529 -11.17 -5.59 -14.65
CA ILE A 529 -11.19 -6.98 -15.09
C ILE A 529 -10.59 -7.78 -13.92
N GLY A 530 -11.42 -8.55 -13.24
CA GLY A 530 -11.01 -9.24 -12.03
C GLY A 530 -11.95 -10.38 -11.65
N GLN A 531 -11.52 -11.23 -10.74
CA GLN A 531 -12.37 -12.31 -10.25
C GLN A 531 -13.43 -11.76 -9.28
N PRO A 532 -14.66 -12.26 -9.36
CA PRO A 532 -15.76 -11.78 -8.51
C PRO A 532 -15.66 -12.24 -7.05
N ASN A 533 -14.81 -13.20 -6.77
CA ASN A 533 -14.63 -13.83 -5.46
C ASN A 533 -13.23 -13.57 -4.90
N MET A 534 -12.94 -14.17 -3.74
CA MET A 534 -11.66 -14.02 -3.05
C MET A 534 -10.53 -14.88 -3.61
N HIS A 535 -10.76 -15.63 -4.68
CA HIS A 535 -9.79 -16.59 -5.21
C HIS A 535 -8.48 -15.91 -5.65
N GLN A 536 -8.57 -14.73 -6.20
CA GLN A 536 -7.38 -13.96 -6.63
C GLN A 536 -6.37 -13.66 -5.50
N TYR A 537 -6.77 -13.81 -4.24
CA TYR A 537 -5.87 -13.66 -3.11
C TYR A 537 -5.24 -14.97 -2.62
N HIS A 538 -5.57 -16.10 -3.21
CA HIS A 538 -5.06 -17.41 -2.80
C HIS A 538 -3.73 -17.82 -3.43
N PRO A 539 -3.45 -17.47 -4.71
CA PRO A 539 -2.16 -17.86 -5.28
C PRO A 539 -1.00 -17.20 -4.56
N LEU A 540 0.06 -17.97 -4.38
CA LEU A 540 1.27 -17.54 -3.70
C LEU A 540 2.37 -17.32 -4.74
N GLY A 541 2.33 -16.16 -5.39
CA GLY A 541 3.41 -15.70 -6.25
C GLY A 541 3.23 -15.98 -7.74
N ASP A 542 2.50 -17.01 -8.16
CA ASP A 542 2.25 -17.26 -9.58
C ASP A 542 0.77 -17.12 -9.93
N ALA A 543 0.43 -15.99 -10.54
CA ALA A 543 -0.92 -15.67 -10.99
C ALA A 543 -1.47 -16.67 -12.05
N MET A 544 -0.62 -17.46 -12.69
CA MET A 544 -1.06 -18.53 -13.59
C MET A 544 -1.95 -19.57 -12.90
N THR A 545 -1.92 -19.64 -11.59
CA THR A 545 -2.78 -20.56 -10.83
C THR A 545 -4.19 -20.01 -10.58
N LEU A 546 -4.49 -18.77 -10.98
CA LEU A 546 -5.80 -18.13 -10.80
C LEU A 546 -6.87 -18.78 -11.64
N THR A 547 -6.56 -19.07 -12.92
CA THR A 547 -7.49 -19.64 -13.86
C THR A 547 -6.90 -20.88 -14.53
N ASP A 548 -7.73 -21.68 -15.19
CA ASP A 548 -7.27 -22.85 -15.98
C ASP A 548 -6.81 -22.48 -17.40
N GLY A 549 -6.91 -21.19 -17.76
CA GLY A 549 -6.57 -20.66 -19.07
C GLY A 549 -7.50 -21.14 -20.19
N LYS A 550 -8.73 -21.59 -19.84
CA LYS A 550 -9.76 -22.07 -20.76
C LYS A 550 -11.03 -21.27 -20.60
N ILE A 551 -11.59 -20.83 -21.69
CA ILE A 551 -12.86 -20.08 -21.69
C ILE A 551 -13.98 -20.93 -21.08
N TYR A 552 -14.70 -20.36 -20.13
CA TYR A 552 -15.83 -21.00 -19.47
C TYR A 552 -16.94 -21.39 -20.46
N ASP A 553 -17.41 -22.63 -20.36
CA ASP A 553 -18.54 -23.14 -21.09
C ASP A 553 -19.54 -23.84 -20.16
N PRO A 554 -20.70 -23.19 -19.87
CA PRO A 554 -21.68 -23.74 -18.93
C PRO A 554 -22.33 -25.04 -19.42
N SER A 555 -22.10 -25.46 -20.69
CA SER A 555 -22.60 -26.73 -21.21
C SER A 555 -21.73 -27.94 -20.84
N LEU A 556 -20.51 -27.70 -20.34
CA LEU A 556 -19.58 -28.73 -19.91
C LEU A 556 -19.76 -29.01 -18.40
N ALA A 557 -19.46 -30.24 -17.99
CA ALA A 557 -19.41 -30.57 -16.57
C ALA A 557 -18.21 -29.84 -15.92
N PRO A 558 -18.28 -29.54 -14.58
CA PRO A 558 -17.14 -28.99 -13.86
C PRO A 558 -15.88 -29.83 -14.13
N TYR A 559 -14.76 -29.18 -14.47
CA TYR A 559 -13.47 -29.77 -14.88
C TYR A 559 -13.45 -30.52 -16.23
N GLU A 560 -14.56 -30.61 -16.94
CA GLU A 560 -14.54 -31.12 -18.31
C GLU A 560 -13.86 -30.10 -19.22
N VAL A 561 -12.86 -30.54 -19.98
CA VAL A 561 -12.12 -29.70 -20.93
C VAL A 561 -12.41 -30.18 -22.36
N LYS A 562 -12.74 -29.23 -23.23
CA LYS A 562 -12.99 -29.50 -24.64
C LYS A 562 -12.39 -28.41 -25.54
N GLY A 563 -11.19 -28.67 -26.03
CA GLY A 563 -10.41 -27.70 -26.84
C GLY A 563 -9.91 -26.55 -25.95
N ASP A 564 -10.33 -25.34 -26.29
CA ASP A 564 -10.04 -24.10 -25.60
C ASP A 564 -11.07 -23.72 -24.49
N ARG A 565 -11.99 -24.64 -24.16
CA ARG A 565 -13.08 -24.40 -23.22
C ARG A 565 -13.07 -25.40 -22.08
N SER A 566 -13.57 -24.95 -20.93
CA SER A 566 -13.75 -25.79 -19.75
C SER A 566 -15.08 -25.52 -19.02
N GLY A 567 -15.53 -26.49 -18.23
CA GLY A 567 -16.68 -26.31 -17.35
C GLY A 567 -16.33 -25.68 -15.99
N THR A 568 -15.09 -25.23 -15.82
CA THR A 568 -14.64 -24.52 -14.61
C THR A 568 -14.96 -23.04 -14.73
N LEU A 569 -15.67 -22.48 -13.76
CA LEU A 569 -15.98 -21.05 -13.73
C LEU A 569 -14.91 -20.33 -12.88
N ASP A 570 -13.80 -20.00 -13.53
CA ASP A 570 -12.67 -19.31 -12.93
C ASP A 570 -12.18 -18.10 -13.74
N ASP A 571 -12.78 -17.83 -14.91
CA ASP A 571 -12.49 -16.66 -15.75
C ASP A 571 -12.76 -15.35 -14.99
N ARG A 572 -11.94 -14.33 -15.25
CA ARG A 572 -12.20 -12.99 -14.72
C ARG A 572 -13.44 -12.35 -15.34
N TYR A 573 -14.05 -11.43 -14.60
CA TYR A 573 -15.22 -10.67 -15.06
C TYR A 573 -14.82 -9.27 -15.49
N VAL A 574 -15.47 -8.78 -16.55
CA VAL A 574 -15.37 -7.39 -16.99
C VAL A 574 -16.48 -6.57 -16.33
N PHE A 575 -16.10 -5.67 -15.42
CA PHE A 575 -17.02 -4.79 -14.70
C PHE A 575 -17.12 -3.44 -15.40
N THR A 576 -18.31 -3.11 -15.90
CA THR A 576 -18.54 -1.92 -16.73
C THR A 576 -19.56 -0.94 -16.14
N SER A 577 -20.08 -1.23 -14.94
CA SER A 577 -21.24 -0.53 -14.36
C SER A 577 -20.99 0.93 -13.99
N ARG A 578 -19.74 1.34 -13.81
CA ARG A 578 -19.38 2.74 -13.51
C ARG A 578 -19.01 3.54 -14.75
N PHE A 579 -19.36 3.03 -15.94
CA PHE A 579 -19.13 3.76 -17.18
C PHE A 579 -19.74 5.17 -17.12
N ASN A 580 -18.95 6.15 -17.54
CA ASN A 580 -19.40 7.48 -17.88
C ASN A 580 -18.49 8.07 -18.95
N ALA A 581 -19.04 8.92 -19.80
CA ALA A 581 -18.29 9.51 -20.91
C ALA A 581 -17.08 10.36 -20.45
N SER A 582 -17.10 10.85 -19.24
CA SER A 582 -16.00 11.60 -18.63
C SER A 582 -14.77 10.72 -18.38
N SER A 583 -14.97 9.45 -18.01
CA SER A 583 -13.86 8.51 -17.80
C SER A 583 -13.18 8.15 -19.13
N VAL A 584 -13.93 8.06 -20.22
CA VAL A 584 -13.38 7.78 -21.55
C VAL A 584 -12.39 8.85 -22.02
N MET A 585 -12.49 10.07 -21.49
CA MET A 585 -11.49 11.09 -21.81
C MET A 585 -10.08 10.72 -21.33
N GLN A 586 -9.97 9.90 -20.29
CA GLN A 586 -8.68 9.36 -19.85
C GLN A 586 -8.15 8.29 -20.81
N ASP A 587 -9.02 7.45 -21.38
CA ASP A 587 -8.62 6.46 -22.41
C ASP A 587 -7.94 7.20 -23.58
N ILE A 588 -8.54 8.33 -24.01
CA ILE A 588 -8.00 9.19 -25.07
C ILE A 588 -6.63 9.76 -24.70
N VAL A 589 -6.49 10.27 -23.48
CA VAL A 589 -5.23 10.85 -23.00
C VAL A 589 -4.11 9.80 -23.09
N SER A 590 -4.33 8.60 -22.53
CA SER A 590 -3.32 7.54 -22.47
C SER A 590 -2.88 7.11 -23.87
N LEU A 591 -3.83 6.88 -24.78
CA LEU A 591 -3.53 6.51 -26.17
C LEU A 591 -2.82 7.63 -26.95
N ALA A 592 -3.22 8.88 -26.77
CA ALA A 592 -2.62 10.02 -27.45
C ALA A 592 -1.20 10.33 -26.94
N VAL A 593 -0.96 10.15 -25.65
CA VAL A 593 0.38 10.32 -25.05
C VAL A 593 1.34 9.21 -25.50
N ALA A 594 0.85 7.98 -25.67
CA ALA A 594 1.64 6.83 -26.13
C ALA A 594 2.08 6.96 -27.60
N TYR A 595 1.27 7.59 -28.45
CA TYR A 595 1.51 7.68 -29.89
C TYR A 595 2.93 8.14 -30.29
N PRO A 596 3.49 9.23 -29.72
CA PRO A 596 4.84 9.68 -30.12
C PRO A 596 5.96 8.73 -29.72
N ALA A 597 5.76 7.92 -28.69
CA ALA A 597 6.73 6.90 -28.26
C ALA A 597 6.71 5.69 -29.21
N LEU A 598 5.53 5.26 -29.58
CA LEU A 598 5.35 4.03 -30.38
C LEU A 598 5.67 4.21 -31.86
N LYS A 599 5.43 5.38 -32.42
CA LYS A 599 5.51 5.58 -33.89
C LYS A 599 6.85 5.22 -34.53
N ASP A 600 7.94 5.36 -33.76
CA ASP A 600 9.29 5.11 -34.26
C ASP A 600 9.70 3.62 -34.14
N TYR A 601 9.03 2.84 -33.27
CA TYR A 601 9.34 1.44 -32.96
C TYR A 601 8.21 0.50 -33.36
N TYR A 602 6.96 0.89 -33.12
CA TYR A 602 5.73 0.11 -33.35
C TYR A 602 4.69 0.92 -34.13
N PRO A 603 4.96 1.29 -35.39
CA PRO A 603 4.13 2.23 -36.14
C PRO A 603 2.68 1.76 -36.34
N GLU A 604 2.44 0.46 -36.48
CA GLU A 604 1.09 -0.09 -36.65
C GLU A 604 0.27 0.11 -35.36
N GLU A 605 0.84 -0.15 -34.18
CA GLU A 605 0.16 0.05 -32.91
C GLU A 605 0.01 1.55 -32.58
N ALA A 606 0.97 2.37 -32.95
CA ALA A 606 0.84 3.83 -32.84
C ALA A 606 -0.37 4.35 -33.62
N GLU A 607 -0.51 3.98 -34.90
CA GLU A 607 -1.65 4.39 -35.74
C GLU A 607 -2.98 3.82 -35.21
N ARG A 608 -2.98 2.58 -34.72
CA ARG A 608 -4.12 1.96 -34.07
C ARG A 608 -4.57 2.78 -32.83
N SER A 609 -3.62 3.13 -31.96
CA SER A 609 -3.86 3.92 -30.74
C SER A 609 -4.42 5.31 -31.07
N LEU A 610 -3.83 6.01 -32.02
CA LEU A 610 -4.32 7.33 -32.45
C LEU A 610 -5.71 7.24 -33.07
N LYS A 611 -5.96 6.24 -33.92
CA LYS A 611 -7.27 5.99 -34.53
C LYS A 611 -8.35 5.76 -33.46
N ASN A 612 -8.06 4.94 -32.46
CA ASN A 612 -8.97 4.65 -31.36
C ASN A 612 -9.22 5.90 -30.49
N ALA A 613 -8.17 6.66 -30.17
CA ALA A 613 -8.32 7.93 -29.45
C ALA A 613 -9.23 8.92 -30.19
N LEU A 614 -9.06 9.09 -31.50
CA LEU A 614 -9.90 9.95 -32.34
C LEU A 614 -11.35 9.44 -32.42
N MET A 615 -11.52 8.12 -32.55
CA MET A 615 -12.86 7.49 -32.57
C MET A 615 -13.60 7.72 -31.25
N LEU A 616 -12.91 7.54 -30.10
CA LEU A 616 -13.48 7.80 -28.79
C LEU A 616 -13.85 9.27 -28.60
N TRP A 617 -12.99 10.20 -29.05
CA TRP A 617 -13.27 11.62 -29.03
C TRP A 617 -14.56 11.95 -29.79
N ASP A 618 -14.66 11.51 -31.05
CA ASP A 618 -15.83 11.80 -31.88
C ASP A 618 -17.12 11.17 -31.32
N LYS A 619 -17.01 10.00 -30.70
CA LYS A 619 -18.15 9.26 -30.13
C LYS A 619 -18.65 9.86 -28.83
N TYR A 620 -17.77 10.26 -27.90
CA TYR A 620 -18.15 10.62 -26.53
C TYR A 620 -17.99 12.11 -26.20
N PHE A 621 -17.58 12.93 -27.16
CA PHE A 621 -17.34 14.35 -26.92
C PHE A 621 -18.54 15.08 -26.32
N ASP A 622 -19.72 14.88 -26.89
CA ASP A 622 -20.94 15.54 -26.44
C ASP A 622 -21.47 15.01 -25.11
N ASP A 623 -21.29 13.73 -24.86
CA ASP A 623 -21.73 13.07 -23.61
C ASP A 623 -20.80 13.40 -22.43
N ALA A 624 -19.54 13.71 -22.71
CA ALA A 624 -18.56 14.12 -21.70
C ALA A 624 -18.67 15.63 -21.33
N ASP A 625 -19.67 16.36 -21.86
CA ASP A 625 -19.88 17.74 -21.51
C ASP A 625 -20.31 17.89 -20.05
N PRO A 626 -19.54 18.63 -19.21
CA PRO A 626 -19.89 18.85 -17.81
C PRO A 626 -21.30 19.42 -17.60
N ALA A 627 -21.84 20.18 -18.57
CA ALA A 627 -23.19 20.71 -18.50
C ALA A 627 -24.28 19.65 -18.62
N LYS A 628 -23.96 18.49 -19.22
CA LYS A 628 -24.88 17.35 -19.38
C LYS A 628 -24.73 16.29 -18.30
N MET A 629 -23.62 16.34 -17.53
CA MET A 629 -23.39 15.38 -16.48
C MET A 629 -24.33 15.64 -15.30
N GLN A 630 -25.21 14.71 -15.01
CA GLN A 630 -25.96 14.72 -13.75
C GLN A 630 -24.96 14.57 -12.59
N ALA A 631 -25.14 15.38 -11.54
CA ALA A 631 -24.36 15.20 -10.32
C ALA A 631 -24.49 13.74 -9.88
N PRO A 632 -23.40 13.02 -9.64
CA PRO A 632 -23.49 11.65 -9.14
C PRO A 632 -24.30 11.68 -7.86
N GLY A 633 -25.42 10.98 -7.85
CA GLY A 633 -26.21 10.77 -6.64
C GLY A 633 -25.29 10.15 -5.61
N GLY A 634 -25.14 10.80 -4.45
CA GLY A 634 -24.25 10.37 -3.41
C GLY A 634 -24.57 8.95 -2.95
N PHE A 635 -23.73 8.02 -3.28
CA PHE A 635 -23.62 6.75 -2.58
C PHE A 635 -22.23 6.72 -1.95
N GLY A 636 -22.21 6.68 -0.61
CA GLY A 636 -21.04 6.36 0.16
C GLY A 636 -20.63 4.91 -0.13
N GLY A 637 -19.73 4.75 -1.05
CA GLY A 637 -19.05 3.52 -1.39
C GLY A 637 -17.82 3.96 -2.15
N PHE A 638 -16.67 3.39 -1.82
CA PHE A 638 -15.41 3.60 -2.45
C PHE A 638 -15.54 4.02 -3.90
N GLY A 639 -15.66 5.30 -4.12
CA GLY A 639 -15.45 5.83 -5.42
C GLY A 639 -13.97 6.16 -5.51
N PHE A 640 -13.20 5.45 -6.28
CA PHE A 640 -12.11 6.03 -7.04
C PHE A 640 -12.74 7.09 -7.97
N GLY A 641 -13.54 7.98 -7.38
CA GLY A 641 -14.13 9.09 -8.07
C GLY A 641 -13.09 10.19 -8.04
N PHE A 642 -12.77 10.72 -9.17
CA PHE A 642 -12.14 12.02 -9.31
C PHE A 642 -12.91 13.04 -8.46
N GLY A 643 -12.66 12.97 -7.13
CA GLY A 643 -13.38 13.72 -6.13
C GLY A 643 -13.16 15.21 -6.35
N GLY A 644 -14.26 15.95 -6.36
CA GLY A 644 -14.24 17.39 -6.18
C GLY A 644 -13.41 18.17 -7.18
N ARG A 645 -13.61 17.95 -8.46
CA ARG A 645 -13.09 18.84 -9.51
C ARG A 645 -13.75 20.19 -9.32
N GLY A 646 -12.93 21.22 -9.05
CA GLY A 646 -13.40 22.57 -8.84
C GLY A 646 -14.38 23.02 -9.93
N ALA A 647 -15.30 23.90 -9.60
CA ALA A 647 -16.26 24.44 -10.56
C ALA A 647 -15.51 24.93 -11.80
N GLY A 648 -15.79 24.33 -12.96
CA GLY A 648 -15.20 24.69 -14.27
C GLY A 648 -14.19 23.67 -14.82
N PHE A 649 -14.03 22.48 -14.24
CA PHE A 649 -13.24 21.41 -14.86
C PHE A 649 -14.02 20.76 -16.01
N ASP A 650 -13.45 20.76 -17.20
CA ASP A 650 -13.94 20.01 -18.34
C ASP A 650 -12.99 18.83 -18.63
N PRO A 651 -13.44 17.57 -18.51
CA PRO A 651 -12.58 16.39 -18.72
C PRO A 651 -12.02 16.31 -20.15
N ARG A 652 -12.72 16.89 -21.11
CA ARG A 652 -12.31 16.93 -22.52
C ARG A 652 -11.06 17.80 -22.75
N MET A 653 -10.76 18.72 -21.83
CA MET A 653 -9.64 19.65 -22.00
C MET A 653 -8.30 18.92 -22.11
N ASN A 654 -8.02 17.98 -21.23
CA ASN A 654 -6.75 17.23 -21.28
C ASN A 654 -6.69 16.33 -22.51
N ALA A 655 -7.77 15.65 -22.86
CA ALA A 655 -7.88 14.83 -24.05
C ALA A 655 -7.60 15.67 -25.34
N ALA A 656 -8.19 16.86 -25.44
CA ALA A 656 -7.94 17.76 -26.55
C ALA A 656 -6.48 18.24 -26.62
N ILE A 657 -5.87 18.54 -25.48
CA ILE A 657 -4.45 18.93 -25.41
C ILE A 657 -3.56 17.81 -25.97
N GLU A 658 -3.76 16.56 -25.52
CA GLU A 658 -2.93 15.44 -25.96
C GLU A 658 -3.19 15.07 -27.43
N LEU A 659 -4.42 15.12 -27.88
CA LEU A 659 -4.75 14.95 -29.31
C LEU A 659 -4.12 16.04 -30.18
N TRP A 660 -4.11 17.29 -29.71
CA TRP A 660 -3.42 18.34 -30.45
C TRP A 660 -1.91 18.12 -30.50
N LEU A 661 -1.30 17.70 -29.37
CA LEU A 661 0.14 17.41 -29.33
C LEU A 661 0.53 16.22 -30.20
N ALA A 662 -0.39 15.24 -30.37
CA ALA A 662 -0.17 14.07 -31.22
C ALA A 662 -0.39 14.37 -32.72
N THR A 663 -1.40 15.18 -33.06
CA THR A 663 -1.85 15.36 -34.44
C THR A 663 -1.51 16.72 -35.06
N GLY A 664 -1.36 17.77 -34.24
CA GLY A 664 -1.29 19.17 -34.71
C GLY A 664 -2.62 19.73 -35.23
N ASP A 665 -3.75 18.98 -35.13
CA ASP A 665 -5.04 19.42 -35.65
C ASP A 665 -5.60 20.61 -34.87
N GLN A 666 -5.83 21.71 -35.56
CA GLN A 666 -6.23 22.99 -34.98
C GLN A 666 -7.61 22.91 -34.25
N LYS A 667 -8.50 22.00 -34.64
CA LYS A 667 -9.82 21.84 -33.98
C LYS A 667 -9.69 21.58 -32.47
N PHE A 668 -8.68 20.84 -32.04
CA PHE A 668 -8.44 20.54 -30.63
C PHE A 668 -7.93 21.77 -29.88
N LYS A 669 -7.01 22.54 -30.51
CA LYS A 669 -6.52 23.78 -29.93
C LYS A 669 -7.62 24.83 -29.78
N ASP A 670 -8.48 24.96 -30.76
CA ASP A 670 -9.65 25.88 -30.72
C ASP A 670 -10.61 25.51 -29.59
N PHE A 671 -10.68 24.22 -29.22
CA PHE A 671 -11.48 23.72 -28.10
C PHE A 671 -10.81 23.98 -26.75
N PHE A 672 -9.57 23.55 -26.55
CA PHE A 672 -8.97 23.59 -25.20
C PHE A 672 -8.45 24.97 -24.79
N LEU A 673 -8.00 25.80 -25.75
CA LEU A 673 -7.32 27.05 -25.41
C LEU A 673 -8.22 28.04 -24.63
N PRO A 674 -9.48 28.25 -25.00
CA PRO A 674 -10.39 29.09 -24.19
C PRO A 674 -10.62 28.55 -22.77
N LEU A 675 -10.61 27.23 -22.58
CA LEU A 675 -10.77 26.59 -21.27
C LEU A 675 -9.53 26.83 -20.40
N VAL A 676 -8.32 26.66 -20.95
CA VAL A 676 -7.06 26.94 -20.25
C VAL A 676 -6.96 28.43 -19.91
N GLU A 677 -7.27 29.32 -20.84
CA GLU A 677 -7.26 30.77 -20.58
C GLU A 677 -8.23 31.16 -19.45
N LYS A 678 -9.43 30.58 -19.46
CA LYS A 678 -10.40 30.76 -18.37
C LYS A 678 -9.86 30.28 -17.02
N GLN A 679 -9.10 29.17 -16.97
CA GLN A 679 -8.43 28.73 -15.74
C GLN A 679 -7.36 29.73 -15.28
N LEU A 680 -6.58 30.29 -16.21
CA LEU A 680 -5.57 31.31 -15.91
C LEU A 680 -6.20 32.66 -15.42
N ASP A 681 -7.41 32.97 -15.84
CA ASP A 681 -8.15 34.16 -15.41
C ASP A 681 -8.96 33.95 -14.12
N ALA A 682 -9.10 32.73 -13.67
CA ALA A 682 -9.87 32.42 -12.48
C ALA A 682 -9.26 33.08 -11.23
N LYS A 683 -10.06 33.83 -10.51
CA LYS A 683 -9.65 34.38 -9.21
C LYS A 683 -9.69 33.27 -8.15
N PRO A 684 -8.72 33.24 -7.23
CA PRO A 684 -8.75 32.31 -6.11
C PRO A 684 -10.05 32.41 -5.32
N THR A 685 -10.74 31.30 -5.11
CA THR A 685 -12.04 31.26 -4.41
C THR A 685 -11.86 30.77 -2.96
N GLY A 686 -11.04 31.45 -2.17
CA GLY A 686 -10.85 31.09 -0.75
C GLY A 686 -9.40 31.15 -0.29
N PRO A 687 -9.12 30.81 0.97
CA PRO A 687 -7.75 30.74 1.46
C PRO A 687 -6.99 29.65 0.70
N ARG A 688 -5.75 29.95 0.36
CA ARG A 688 -4.85 28.97 -0.27
C ARG A 688 -4.59 27.85 0.74
N SER A 689 -4.95 26.64 0.41
CA SER A 689 -4.64 25.46 1.22
C SER A 689 -4.42 24.27 0.30
N MET A 690 -3.56 23.36 0.72
CA MET A 690 -3.62 22.01 0.23
C MET A 690 -4.89 21.38 0.81
N GLY A 691 -5.85 21.06 -0.04
CA GLY A 691 -7.09 20.46 0.41
C GLY A 691 -6.79 19.16 1.17
N ASN A 692 -7.32 19.02 2.38
CA ASN A 692 -7.40 17.73 3.06
C ASN A 692 -8.24 16.82 2.18
N VAL A 693 -7.59 15.89 1.50
CA VAL A 693 -8.27 14.85 0.75
C VAL A 693 -8.75 13.82 1.77
N GLN A 694 -9.91 14.07 2.37
CA GLN A 694 -10.50 13.14 3.32
C GLN A 694 -11.01 11.83 2.67
N ASN A 695 -11.16 11.79 1.36
CA ASN A 695 -11.84 10.68 0.67
C ASN A 695 -11.31 10.37 -0.74
N GLY A 696 -10.02 10.52 -1.03
CA GLY A 696 -9.54 10.17 -2.36
C GLY A 696 -8.09 9.71 -2.36
N MET A 697 -7.85 8.54 -2.85
CA MET A 697 -6.55 7.87 -2.84
C MET A 697 -5.45 8.57 -3.64
N PHE A 698 -5.73 9.54 -4.52
CA PHE A 698 -4.72 10.05 -5.46
C PHE A 698 -4.95 11.50 -5.94
N SER A 699 -5.50 12.40 -5.13
CA SER A 699 -5.64 13.77 -5.62
C SER A 699 -5.07 14.82 -4.67
N THR A 700 -3.99 15.47 -5.07
CA THR A 700 -3.60 16.78 -4.56
C THR A 700 -4.58 17.81 -5.14
N GLN A 701 -5.62 18.16 -4.39
CA GLN A 701 -6.47 19.28 -4.76
C GLN A 701 -5.86 20.57 -4.23
N PHE A 702 -5.41 21.42 -5.14
CA PHE A 702 -5.04 22.78 -4.82
C PHE A 702 -6.33 23.62 -4.68
N VAL A 703 -6.67 23.95 -3.46
CA VAL A 703 -7.82 24.82 -3.18
C VAL A 703 -7.33 26.26 -3.02
N GLY A 704 -7.88 27.16 -3.81
CA GLY A 704 -7.67 28.57 -3.64
C GLY A 704 -6.46 29.19 -4.34
N GLY A 705 -5.73 28.45 -5.18
CA GLY A 705 -4.63 28.94 -6.00
C GLY A 705 -4.85 28.71 -7.51
N PRO A 706 -3.97 29.25 -8.38
CA PRO A 706 -4.01 28.94 -9.81
C PRO A 706 -3.61 27.49 -10.03
N ASN A 707 -4.32 26.78 -10.92
CA ASN A 707 -3.86 25.49 -11.42
C ASN A 707 -3.15 25.73 -12.76
N LEU A 708 -1.82 25.53 -12.75
CA LEU A 708 -1.00 25.76 -13.92
C LEU A 708 -0.58 24.46 -14.64
N THR A 709 -1.06 23.30 -14.23
CA THR A 709 -0.60 22.01 -14.78
C THR A 709 -0.72 21.92 -16.30
N ALA A 710 -1.89 22.25 -16.85
CA ALA A 710 -2.11 22.28 -18.29
C ALA A 710 -1.32 23.43 -18.98
N ALA A 711 -1.28 24.60 -18.35
CA ALA A 711 -0.60 25.75 -18.91
C ALA A 711 0.93 25.59 -18.97
N LEU A 712 1.53 24.96 -17.97
CA LEU A 712 2.97 24.61 -17.96
C LEU A 712 3.31 23.61 -19.07
N LYS A 713 2.45 22.60 -19.29
CA LYS A 713 2.56 21.65 -20.39
C LYS A 713 2.56 22.34 -21.75
N LEU A 714 1.68 23.31 -21.92
CA LEU A 714 1.48 24.07 -23.16
C LEU A 714 2.50 25.20 -23.36
N TYR A 715 3.16 25.66 -22.30
CA TYR A 715 4.04 26.84 -22.30
C TYR A 715 5.03 26.89 -23.47
N PRO A 716 5.74 25.80 -23.84
CA PRO A 716 6.72 25.84 -24.94
C PRO A 716 6.09 26.06 -26.33
N TYR A 717 4.80 25.80 -26.47
CA TYR A 717 4.08 25.78 -27.77
C TYR A 717 3.20 27.00 -27.99
N MET A 718 3.06 27.89 -26.99
CA MET A 718 2.16 29.03 -27.03
C MET A 718 2.91 30.33 -27.32
N ASP A 719 2.15 31.35 -27.73
CA ASP A 719 2.68 32.65 -27.99
C ASP A 719 3.18 33.39 -26.74
N LYS A 720 3.83 34.51 -26.97
CA LYS A 720 4.43 35.30 -25.88
C LYS A 720 3.40 35.85 -24.89
N GLN A 721 2.19 36.19 -25.33
CA GLN A 721 1.12 36.71 -24.46
C GLN A 721 0.69 35.63 -23.46
N PHE A 722 0.47 34.41 -23.92
CA PHE A 722 0.14 33.27 -23.06
C PHE A 722 1.31 32.96 -22.09
N GLN A 723 2.53 32.94 -22.59
CA GLN A 723 3.73 32.69 -21.78
C GLN A 723 3.90 33.73 -20.67
N ASP A 724 3.71 35.01 -20.96
CA ASP A 724 3.82 36.07 -19.96
C ASP A 724 2.72 35.97 -18.89
N LYS A 725 1.49 35.60 -19.27
CA LYS A 725 0.38 35.36 -18.37
C LYS A 725 0.66 34.19 -17.42
N VAL A 726 1.16 33.04 -17.93
CA VAL A 726 1.57 31.89 -17.12
C VAL A 726 2.66 32.29 -16.15
N LYS A 727 3.73 32.93 -16.64
CA LYS A 727 4.86 33.36 -15.82
C LYS A 727 4.45 34.26 -14.66
N ALA A 728 3.49 35.15 -14.88
CA ALA A 728 2.96 36.04 -13.83
C ALA A 728 2.24 35.29 -12.71
N LEU A 729 1.67 34.10 -12.97
CA LEU A 729 0.98 33.28 -12.00
C LEU A 729 1.86 32.28 -11.26
N VAL A 730 3.08 32.04 -11.76
CA VAL A 730 4.03 31.05 -11.15
C VAL A 730 4.28 31.32 -9.67
N PRO A 731 4.54 32.56 -9.17
CA PRO A 731 4.79 32.74 -7.75
C PRO A 731 3.65 32.27 -6.85
N ALA A 732 2.41 32.55 -7.26
CA ALA A 732 1.23 32.13 -6.51
C ALA A 732 1.03 30.60 -6.56
N TYR A 733 1.41 29.97 -7.66
CA TYR A 733 1.36 28.51 -7.81
C TYR A 733 2.43 27.84 -6.94
N VAL A 734 3.66 28.37 -6.94
CA VAL A 734 4.76 27.88 -6.08
C VAL A 734 4.41 27.98 -4.61
N GLU A 735 3.78 29.08 -4.18
CA GLU A 735 3.34 29.22 -2.79
C GLU A 735 2.41 28.07 -2.37
N VAL A 736 1.47 27.67 -3.22
CA VAL A 736 0.57 26.54 -2.94
C VAL A 736 1.32 25.21 -2.94
N LEU A 737 2.21 24.98 -3.89
CA LEU A 737 2.99 23.74 -3.99
C LEU A 737 3.88 23.50 -2.75
N THR A 738 4.41 24.59 -2.16
CA THR A 738 5.44 24.52 -1.12
C THR A 738 4.93 24.71 0.31
N MET A 739 3.67 25.16 0.47
CA MET A 739 3.14 25.51 1.80
C MET A 739 3.09 24.34 2.77
N GLY A 740 2.74 23.14 2.32
CA GLY A 740 2.61 21.97 3.18
C GLY A 740 3.94 21.42 3.73
N GLY A 741 5.07 21.85 3.16
CA GLY A 741 6.40 21.47 3.63
C GLY A 741 6.93 22.34 4.78
N GLN A 742 6.26 23.45 5.09
CA GLN A 742 6.72 24.38 6.13
C GLN A 742 6.31 23.95 7.54
N ASP A 743 5.30 23.10 7.65
CA ASP A 743 4.67 22.71 8.91
C ASP A 743 5.27 21.44 9.54
N ASN A 744 6.31 20.89 8.95
CA ASN A 744 6.96 19.69 9.43
C ASN A 744 8.48 19.71 9.20
N PRO A 745 9.26 18.92 9.96
CA PRO A 745 10.73 18.96 9.88
C PRO A 745 11.31 18.40 8.58
N TYR A 746 10.53 17.69 7.76
CA TYR A 746 10.98 16.99 6.56
C TYR A 746 10.93 17.85 5.29
N GLY A 747 10.25 18.98 5.34
CA GLY A 747 10.16 19.93 4.21
C GLY A 747 9.28 19.45 3.05
N VAL A 748 8.44 18.44 3.27
CA VAL A 748 7.52 17.89 2.27
C VAL A 748 6.07 17.99 2.72
N SER A 749 5.15 18.02 1.78
CA SER A 749 3.72 18.03 2.08
C SER A 749 3.24 16.63 2.46
N ILE A 750 3.16 16.32 3.76
CA ILE A 750 2.72 15.02 4.26
C ILE A 750 1.20 15.02 4.36
N GLY A 751 0.54 14.19 3.55
CA GLY A 751 -0.91 13.98 3.58
C GLY A 751 -1.37 13.18 4.81
N GLY A 752 -2.65 13.35 5.18
CA GLY A 752 -3.29 12.63 6.31
C GLY A 752 -4.41 11.69 5.85
N SER A 753 -4.31 11.10 4.65
CA SER A 753 -5.33 10.18 4.14
C SER A 753 -5.24 8.79 4.79
N GLY A 754 -6.27 7.98 4.61
CA GLY A 754 -6.28 6.58 5.02
C GLY A 754 -5.37 5.67 4.20
N TRP A 755 -4.89 6.14 3.04
CA TRP A 755 -3.82 5.57 2.23
C TRP A 755 -2.60 6.47 2.36
N ALA A 756 -1.41 5.91 2.53
CA ALA A 756 -0.22 6.70 2.79
C ALA A 756 0.19 7.61 1.63
N GLY A 757 1.00 8.59 1.92
CA GLY A 757 1.14 9.80 1.10
C GLY A 757 2.21 9.80 0.02
N ASN A 758 2.92 8.69 -0.26
CA ASN A 758 4.05 8.70 -1.19
C ASN A 758 3.68 9.19 -2.59
N ALA A 759 2.58 8.71 -3.16
CA ALA A 759 2.12 9.16 -4.48
C ALA A 759 1.88 10.68 -4.51
N SER A 760 1.27 11.24 -3.46
CA SER A 760 1.05 12.69 -3.34
C SER A 760 2.35 13.47 -3.20
N ILE A 761 3.31 12.96 -2.43
CA ILE A 761 4.64 13.58 -2.26
C ILE A 761 5.39 13.58 -3.58
N ILE A 762 5.42 12.44 -4.29
CA ILE A 762 6.06 12.30 -5.61
C ILE A 762 5.43 13.28 -6.61
N MET A 763 4.10 13.30 -6.70
CA MET A 763 3.39 14.16 -7.63
C MET A 763 3.60 15.65 -7.31
N ASN A 764 3.58 16.03 -6.04
CA ASN A 764 3.85 17.42 -5.63
C ASN A 764 5.28 17.83 -5.96
N ALA A 765 6.27 16.99 -5.66
CA ALA A 765 7.67 17.23 -6.03
C ALA A 765 7.85 17.34 -7.55
N TYR A 766 7.20 16.47 -8.32
CA TYR A 766 7.25 16.53 -9.78
C TYR A 766 6.57 17.79 -10.36
N ASN A 767 5.51 18.28 -9.74
CA ASN A 767 4.90 19.56 -10.11
C ASN A 767 5.86 20.74 -9.81
N CYS A 768 6.61 20.69 -8.72
CA CYS A 768 7.71 21.64 -8.44
C CYS A 768 8.79 21.57 -9.53
N TYR A 769 9.17 20.37 -9.97
CA TYR A 769 10.12 20.19 -11.08
C TYR A 769 9.61 20.80 -12.39
N ARG A 770 8.33 20.63 -12.75
CA ARG A 770 7.74 21.23 -13.95
C ARG A 770 7.87 22.77 -13.94
N VAL A 771 7.73 23.39 -12.78
CA VAL A 771 7.97 24.82 -12.60
C VAL A 771 9.46 25.12 -12.75
N TRP A 772 10.33 24.38 -12.03
CA TRP A 772 11.78 24.58 -12.08
C TRP A 772 12.34 24.42 -13.49
N LYS A 773 11.87 23.45 -14.25
CA LYS A 773 12.31 23.21 -15.63
C LYS A 773 12.13 24.41 -16.55
N LEU A 774 11.05 25.16 -16.36
CA LEU A 774 10.74 26.36 -17.17
C LEU A 774 11.23 27.66 -16.52
N PHE A 775 11.29 27.68 -15.19
CA PHE A 775 11.57 28.88 -14.38
C PHE A 775 12.49 28.53 -13.20
N PRO A 776 13.76 28.15 -13.45
CA PRO A 776 14.66 27.66 -12.40
C PRO A 776 14.93 28.70 -11.29
N ASP A 777 14.82 29.99 -11.59
CA ASP A 777 15.01 31.08 -10.63
C ASP A 777 13.74 31.42 -9.80
N MET A 778 12.60 30.76 -10.07
CA MET A 778 11.34 31.06 -9.41
C MET A 778 10.93 30.03 -8.36
N ILE A 779 11.67 28.95 -8.22
CA ILE A 779 11.44 27.89 -7.22
C ILE A 779 12.76 27.28 -6.78
N ASP A 780 12.89 27.03 -5.49
CA ASP A 780 14.06 26.32 -4.96
C ASP A 780 13.97 24.84 -5.35
N PRO A 781 14.98 24.27 -6.05
CA PRO A 781 15.01 22.86 -6.43
C PRO A 781 14.94 21.90 -5.23
N GLU A 782 15.22 22.38 -4.03
CA GLU A 782 15.12 21.58 -2.82
C GLU A 782 13.69 21.05 -2.58
N PHE A 783 12.66 21.76 -3.02
CA PHE A 783 11.27 21.24 -2.95
C PHE A 783 11.03 19.99 -3.82
N VAL A 784 11.86 19.78 -4.83
CA VAL A 784 11.86 18.56 -5.64
C VAL A 784 12.69 17.47 -4.94
N LEU A 785 13.91 17.80 -4.56
CA LEU A 785 14.88 16.87 -3.98
C LEU A 785 14.46 16.32 -2.63
N SER A 786 13.80 17.15 -1.79
CA SER A 786 13.26 16.72 -0.50
C SER A 786 12.17 15.65 -0.65
N GLY A 787 11.34 15.74 -1.71
CA GLY A 787 10.36 14.71 -2.00
C GLY A 787 11.00 13.34 -2.24
N LEU A 788 12.08 13.32 -3.03
CA LEU A 788 12.83 12.07 -3.28
C LEU A 788 13.61 11.61 -2.04
N ASN A 789 14.20 12.52 -1.26
CA ASN A 789 14.86 12.18 0.01
C ASN A 789 13.88 11.55 1.00
N PHE A 790 12.60 11.99 1.03
CA PHE A 790 11.55 11.39 1.83
C PHE A 790 11.29 9.94 1.41
N ILE A 791 11.16 9.69 0.12
CA ILE A 791 10.99 8.33 -0.42
C ILE A 791 12.16 7.42 -0.05
N PHE A 792 13.37 7.94 0.00
CA PHE A 792 14.59 7.19 0.31
C PHE A 792 14.93 7.12 1.81
N GLY A 793 14.04 7.50 2.72
CA GLY A 793 14.21 7.24 4.14
C GLY A 793 14.31 8.48 5.04
N CYS A 794 14.25 9.72 4.52
CA CYS A 794 14.15 10.92 5.33
C CYS A 794 12.68 11.22 5.68
N HIS A 795 12.07 10.36 6.49
CA HIS A 795 10.66 10.41 6.86
C HIS A 795 10.42 10.04 8.34
N PRO A 796 9.21 10.24 8.90
CA PRO A 796 8.89 9.84 10.27
C PRO A 796 9.09 8.36 10.56
N TYR A 797 9.34 8.02 11.81
CA TYR A 797 9.29 6.70 12.47
C TYR A 797 10.45 5.76 12.17
N SER A 798 10.93 5.68 10.97
CA SER A 798 12.04 4.81 10.57
C SER A 798 12.95 5.49 9.54
N ASN A 799 14.07 4.84 9.21
CA ASN A 799 14.93 5.23 8.10
C ASN A 799 14.97 4.06 7.09
N VAL A 800 13.86 3.84 6.40
CA VAL A 800 13.69 2.76 5.43
C VAL A 800 13.33 3.37 4.08
N SER A 801 14.04 3.03 3.03
CA SER A 801 13.61 3.42 1.67
C SER A 801 12.28 2.74 1.33
N PHE A 802 11.34 3.50 0.80
CA PHE A 802 10.05 2.97 0.35
C PHE A 802 10.11 2.24 -0.99
N VAL A 803 11.29 2.16 -1.59
CA VAL A 803 11.52 1.44 -2.84
C VAL A 803 12.36 0.21 -2.56
N THR A 804 11.82 -0.95 -2.83
CA THR A 804 12.48 -2.24 -2.56
C THR A 804 13.79 -2.33 -3.33
N SER A 805 14.85 -2.75 -2.65
CA SER A 805 16.21 -2.89 -3.18
C SER A 805 16.87 -1.59 -3.65
N VAL A 806 16.29 -0.41 -3.35
CA VAL A 806 16.92 0.89 -3.63
C VAL A 806 17.28 1.60 -2.32
N GLY A 807 18.53 1.48 -1.92
CA GLY A 807 19.05 1.92 -0.63
C GLY A 807 19.63 0.76 0.17
N VAL A 808 20.17 1.04 1.35
CA VAL A 808 20.79 0.04 2.23
C VAL A 808 19.74 -0.68 3.05
N ASN A 809 18.76 0.07 3.57
CA ASN A 809 17.63 -0.46 4.32
C ASN A 809 16.33 -0.10 3.58
N THR A 810 15.64 -1.10 3.06
CA THR A 810 14.51 -0.89 2.15
C THR A 810 13.30 -1.72 2.55
N LYS A 811 12.11 -1.28 2.16
CA LYS A 811 10.91 -2.11 2.22
C LYS A 811 11.12 -3.40 1.42
N LYS A 812 10.45 -4.47 1.85
CA LYS A 812 10.51 -5.79 1.22
C LYS A 812 9.16 -6.10 0.60
N VAL A 813 8.93 -5.49 -0.55
CA VAL A 813 7.66 -5.64 -1.26
C VAL A 813 7.70 -6.89 -2.11
N ALA A 814 6.61 -7.66 -2.04
CA ALA A 814 6.31 -8.77 -2.92
C ALA A 814 5.05 -8.45 -3.73
N TYR A 815 4.49 -9.39 -4.44
CA TYR A 815 3.08 -9.32 -4.81
C TYR A 815 2.25 -9.10 -3.55
N GLY A 816 1.23 -8.28 -3.58
CA GLY A 816 0.48 -7.89 -2.42
C GLY A 816 0.07 -9.05 -1.53
N ASN A 817 -0.33 -10.17 -2.12
CA ASN A 817 -0.78 -11.36 -1.42
C ASN A 817 0.24 -12.50 -1.38
N ASN A 818 1.39 -12.35 -2.00
CA ASN A 818 2.43 -13.38 -1.96
C ASN A 818 3.13 -13.40 -0.60
N ARG A 819 2.66 -14.25 0.28
CA ARG A 819 3.03 -14.21 1.69
C ARG A 819 3.86 -15.38 2.17
N ALA A 820 3.81 -16.51 1.48
CA ALA A 820 4.44 -17.72 1.99
C ALA A 820 5.93 -17.80 1.72
N ASP A 821 6.41 -17.27 0.62
CA ASP A 821 7.80 -17.40 0.19
C ASP A 821 8.70 -16.22 0.54
N TYR A 822 8.10 -15.07 0.89
CA TYR A 822 8.84 -13.83 1.20
C TYR A 822 9.77 -13.36 0.08
N THR A 823 9.46 -13.70 -1.15
CA THR A 823 10.13 -13.15 -2.33
C THR A 823 9.83 -11.67 -2.45
N VAL A 824 10.82 -10.89 -2.76
CA VAL A 824 10.68 -9.43 -2.96
C VAL A 824 10.83 -9.08 -4.42
N ILE A 825 10.12 -8.03 -4.85
CA ILE A 825 10.19 -7.49 -6.20
C ILE A 825 11.03 -6.22 -6.16
N PRO A 826 12.28 -6.25 -6.66
CA PRO A 826 13.13 -5.06 -6.71
C PRO A 826 12.46 -3.91 -7.47
N GLY A 827 12.59 -2.70 -6.95
CA GLY A 827 12.00 -1.52 -7.56
C GLY A 827 10.51 -1.28 -7.25
N GLY A 828 9.85 -2.22 -6.57
CA GLY A 828 8.49 -2.01 -6.09
C GLY A 828 8.44 -0.85 -5.09
N ILE A 829 7.51 0.08 -5.27
CA ILE A 829 7.30 1.23 -4.39
C ILE A 829 6.00 1.09 -3.62
N VAL A 830 6.05 1.34 -2.31
CA VAL A 830 4.90 1.26 -1.41
C VAL A 830 4.20 2.61 -1.22
N PRO A 831 2.94 2.64 -0.77
CA PRO A 831 2.22 3.87 -0.45
C PRO A 831 2.89 4.74 0.62
N GLY A 832 3.63 4.16 1.56
CA GLY A 832 4.44 4.87 2.55
C GLY A 832 3.97 4.72 3.99
N LEU A 833 3.82 5.84 4.70
CA LEU A 833 3.44 5.87 6.11
C LEU A 833 2.11 6.58 6.33
N LEU A 834 1.32 6.06 7.24
CA LEU A 834 0.19 6.78 7.82
C LEU A 834 0.64 7.64 9.01
N VAL A 835 0.81 8.93 8.79
CA VAL A 835 1.28 9.85 9.83
C VAL A 835 0.12 10.36 10.67
N LYS A 836 -0.21 9.63 11.74
CA LYS A 836 -1.25 9.96 12.72
C LYS A 836 -0.74 9.81 14.15
N GLU A 837 -1.37 10.53 15.10
CA GLU A 837 -0.97 10.53 16.52
C GLU A 837 -1.15 9.16 17.20
N ASP A 838 -2.18 8.43 16.80
CA ASP A 838 -2.56 7.12 17.33
C ASP A 838 -2.20 5.98 16.38
N PHE A 839 -1.42 6.24 15.34
CA PHE A 839 -0.93 5.23 14.41
C PHE A 839 0.57 4.99 14.62
N PHE A 840 0.96 3.73 14.63
CA PHE A 840 2.35 3.29 14.76
C PHE A 840 2.72 2.44 13.56
N GLU A 841 3.92 2.67 13.02
CA GLU A 841 4.43 1.93 11.89
C GLU A 841 4.60 0.44 12.21
N ASN A 842 4.38 -0.42 11.22
CA ASN A 842 4.84 -1.77 11.26
C ASN A 842 6.35 -1.80 11.00
N LYS A 843 7.08 -2.56 11.82
CA LYS A 843 8.48 -2.88 11.54
C LYS A 843 8.59 -3.78 10.32
N ASP A 844 7.70 -4.77 10.27
CA ASP A 844 7.71 -5.78 9.23
C ASP A 844 6.86 -5.36 8.06
N ASP A 845 7.36 -5.60 6.87
CA ASP A 845 6.65 -5.37 5.63
C ASP A 845 5.59 -6.44 5.37
N TYR A 846 5.52 -7.45 6.25
CA TYR A 846 4.71 -8.61 6.05
C TYR A 846 4.11 -9.16 7.37
N PRO A 847 2.83 -9.53 7.43
CA PRO A 847 1.82 -9.24 6.41
C PRO A 847 1.66 -7.74 6.26
N PHE A 848 1.39 -7.29 5.05
CA PHE A 848 1.34 -5.87 4.82
C PHE A 848 -0.02 -5.27 5.20
N HIS A 849 0.04 -3.99 5.52
CA HIS A 849 -1.12 -3.14 5.57
C HIS A 849 -1.27 -2.45 4.22
N TRP A 850 -2.40 -2.63 3.56
CA TRP A 850 -2.64 -2.12 2.21
C TRP A 850 -2.21 -0.67 2.03
N GLY A 851 -2.69 0.21 2.89
CA GLY A 851 -2.40 1.63 2.84
C GLY A 851 -0.95 2.05 3.10
N GLU A 852 -0.06 1.12 3.50
CA GLU A 852 1.36 1.39 3.76
C GLU A 852 2.32 0.60 2.87
N ASN A 853 2.01 -0.67 2.61
CA ASN A 853 2.99 -1.61 2.09
C ASN A 853 2.59 -2.27 0.76
N GLU A 854 1.40 -2.02 0.24
CA GLU A 854 0.98 -2.56 -1.03
C GLU A 854 1.72 -1.89 -2.20
N CYS A 855 2.26 -2.69 -3.11
CA CYS A 855 2.89 -2.19 -4.32
C CYS A 855 1.83 -1.96 -5.40
N CYS A 856 1.47 -0.69 -5.63
CA CYS A 856 0.55 -0.33 -6.69
C CYS A 856 1.31 0.09 -7.95
N ILE A 857 0.91 -0.46 -9.09
CA ILE A 857 1.64 -0.29 -10.36
C ILE A 857 1.71 1.16 -10.81
N ASN A 858 0.68 1.95 -10.60
CA ASN A 858 0.59 3.33 -11.07
C ASN A 858 1.57 4.30 -10.38
N THR A 859 2.07 3.98 -9.18
CA THR A 859 3.06 4.81 -8.48
C THR A 859 4.46 4.59 -9.03
N ALA A 860 4.72 3.45 -9.66
CA ALA A 860 6.03 3.08 -10.18
C ALA A 860 6.56 4.05 -11.27
N PRO A 861 5.84 4.37 -12.36
CA PRO A 861 6.33 5.33 -13.35
C PRO A 861 6.39 6.76 -12.80
N GLN A 862 5.54 7.14 -11.85
CA GLN A 862 5.62 8.45 -11.19
C GLN A 862 6.92 8.60 -10.40
N TYR A 863 7.33 7.54 -9.70
CA TYR A 863 8.63 7.50 -9.03
C TYR A 863 9.79 7.62 -10.03
N VAL A 864 9.74 6.89 -11.15
CA VAL A 864 10.74 6.99 -12.22
C VAL A 864 10.85 8.43 -12.74
N GLN A 865 9.72 9.10 -12.98
CA GLN A 865 9.69 10.51 -13.39
C GLN A 865 10.39 11.41 -12.37
N LEU A 866 10.14 11.21 -11.08
CA LEU A 866 10.76 12.03 -10.02
C LEU A 866 12.27 11.79 -9.93
N VAL A 867 12.73 10.53 -10.04
CA VAL A 867 14.18 10.23 -10.03
C VAL A 867 14.87 10.89 -11.20
N LEU A 868 14.33 10.77 -12.42
CA LEU A 868 14.88 11.40 -13.62
C LEU A 868 14.89 12.94 -13.50
N ALA A 869 13.86 13.52 -12.91
CA ALA A 869 13.79 14.94 -12.62
C ALA A 869 14.86 15.40 -11.63
N CYS A 870 15.08 14.64 -10.56
CA CYS A 870 16.13 14.92 -9.57
C CYS A 870 17.53 14.76 -10.16
N ASP A 871 17.75 13.75 -11.02
CA ASP A 871 19.02 13.55 -11.74
C ASP A 871 19.34 14.75 -12.65
N GLU A 872 18.35 15.28 -13.37
CA GLU A 872 18.52 16.49 -14.16
C GLU A 872 18.87 17.72 -13.31
N ILE A 873 18.16 17.89 -12.17
CA ILE A 873 18.44 19.00 -11.23
C ILE A 873 19.87 18.91 -10.71
N VAL A 874 20.33 17.76 -10.21
CA VAL A 874 21.67 17.65 -9.63
C VAL A 874 22.77 17.81 -10.69
N LYS A 875 22.55 17.34 -11.91
CA LYS A 875 23.43 17.62 -13.06
C LYS A 875 23.52 19.10 -13.39
N TYR A 876 22.42 19.85 -13.25
CA TYR A 876 22.41 21.30 -13.41
C TYR A 876 23.18 22.01 -12.28
N LEU A 877 22.94 21.61 -11.01
CA LEU A 877 23.56 22.20 -9.82
C LEU A 877 25.10 21.94 -9.75
N ASN A 878 25.57 20.85 -10.31
CA ASN A 878 26.97 20.45 -10.32
C ASN A 878 27.79 21.08 -11.48
N ARG A 879 27.14 21.82 -12.40
CA ARG A 879 27.82 22.58 -13.47
C ARG A 879 28.48 23.85 -12.95
#